data_205c201eb7460979fb076b783200a4f6
#
_entry.id   205c201eb7460979fb076b783200a4f6
#
_cell.length_a   1.000
_cell.length_b   1.000
_cell.length_c   1.000
_cell.angle_alpha   90.00
_cell.angle_beta   90.00
_cell.angle_gamma   90.00
#
_symmetry.space_group_name_H-M   'P 1'
#
loop_
_entity.id
_entity.type
_entity.pdbx_description
1 polymer ?
#
loop_
_entity_poly.entity_id
_entity_poly.type
_entity_poly.pdbx_seq_one_letter_code
_entity_poly.pdbx_strand_id
1 'polypeptide(L)'
;MTKDYLFEIGTEEMPAHVVSRSVKQLADRTKKYLKENGLSFKDIKTYSTPRRLTILVEDLAEKQDDIDEVKKGPAKKIAQDKDGNWTKAAQGFARGQGMTTDDIYFEELKGTEYAYVHVQKEGKKASDILMGMSDIIKAMTFPTKMRWDSHDFEFVRPINWMVSLLGSEVVPVKLLDVVAGRKTQGHRFLGDSVVLANADDYEEALKSQYVIADADERKGMILNQIQELVAQHNWKVNIDKGLLEEVTNLVEYPTVFAGSFDERYLNIPDEVLITSMKDNQRYFEVYDENGKLINHFIAVRNGNSEYLDNVIAGNEKVLVARLDDAQFFYDEDKKYPLAHFVDKLKNVSFHDKIGSVAEHMARIHIIGDYLGKKFNISETEMKDFDRVSDIYKFDLVTSMVGEFAELQGVMGMHYARLTGEDENVSVAIKESYMPTSAEGDLPSTTVGSLLSIADKLDTIISFFGAGMIPSSSNDPYALRRNAYGIVRILLNEGWSLPVKDVLPELIQLLSGKTAAKLPKDAEAENEIADFIRDRVKQQLQVEKYDYDVIDAVLASSQQDPIQILAAAKTLQMHHDDADFKPVDESLTRITNILKKAKYRNAAKVDESLFQDVSEEELNAGVNALEENTDLSIADLYKGFVELQPVINNYFESNMILDKDEKVKNNRLAQLLKVNNLADRMGDLSKLVIK
;
A
#
# COMPACT_ATOMS: atom_id res chain seq x y z
N MET A 1 -10.50 -19.10 37.92
CA MET A 1 -11.73 -18.32 37.65
C MET A 1 -11.37 -17.26 36.60
N THR A 2 -12.36 -16.77 35.83
CA THR A 2 -12.17 -15.73 34.83
C THR A 2 -13.05 -14.54 35.17
N LYS A 3 -12.66 -13.36 34.71
CA LYS A 3 -13.43 -12.11 34.81
C LYS A 3 -13.24 -11.30 33.53
N ASP A 4 -14.22 -10.52 33.14
CA ASP A 4 -14.05 -9.59 32.04
C ASP A 4 -13.24 -8.39 32.50
N TYR A 5 -12.35 -7.92 31.60
CA TYR A 5 -11.50 -6.75 31.86
C TYR A 5 -11.83 -5.64 30.88
N LEU A 6 -12.36 -4.55 31.39
CA LEU A 6 -12.63 -3.32 30.67
C LEU A 6 -11.47 -2.34 30.82
N PHE A 7 -11.00 -1.78 29.70
CA PHE A 7 -10.04 -0.70 29.70
C PHE A 7 -10.43 0.38 28.69
N GLU A 8 -10.73 1.59 29.18
CA GLU A 8 -11.10 2.76 28.36
C GLU A 8 -10.04 3.85 28.52
N ILE A 9 -9.66 4.46 27.38
CA ILE A 9 -8.87 5.68 27.30
C ILE A 9 -9.80 6.78 26.80
N GLY A 10 -10.14 7.74 27.64
CA GLY A 10 -10.97 8.87 27.31
C GLY A 10 -10.14 10.08 26.92
N THR A 11 -10.44 10.67 25.76
CA THR A 11 -9.65 11.75 25.16
C THR A 11 -10.54 12.95 24.76
N GLU A 12 -9.93 14.05 24.38
CA GLU A 12 -10.57 15.03 23.51
C GLU A 12 -10.81 14.42 22.12
N GLU A 13 -11.66 15.06 21.31
CA GLU A 13 -12.11 14.52 20.02
C GLU A 13 -10.93 14.22 19.09
N MET A 14 -10.76 12.96 18.77
CA MET A 14 -9.74 12.47 17.83
C MET A 14 -10.21 12.72 16.38
N PRO A 15 -9.28 12.97 15.43
CA PRO A 15 -9.62 12.97 14.02
C PRO A 15 -10.20 11.62 13.59
N ALA A 16 -11.28 11.62 12.81
CA ALA A 16 -12.03 10.41 12.44
C ALA A 16 -11.14 9.31 11.83
N HIS A 17 -10.19 9.69 10.97
CA HIS A 17 -9.30 8.76 10.25
C HIS A 17 -8.33 7.96 11.16
N VAL A 18 -8.15 8.35 12.43
CA VAL A 18 -7.27 7.62 13.35
C VAL A 18 -8.03 6.69 14.29
N VAL A 19 -9.32 6.89 14.51
CA VAL A 19 -10.10 6.20 15.56
C VAL A 19 -10.06 4.69 15.38
N SER A 20 -10.54 4.16 14.27
CA SER A 20 -10.63 2.71 14.01
C SER A 20 -9.25 2.02 14.05
N ARG A 21 -8.22 2.68 13.50
CA ARG A 21 -6.84 2.14 13.53
C ARG A 21 -6.29 2.12 14.95
N SER A 22 -6.62 3.12 15.76
CA SER A 22 -6.12 3.25 17.12
C SER A 22 -6.74 2.23 18.07
N VAL A 23 -8.05 1.98 17.98
CA VAL A 23 -8.68 0.96 18.82
C VAL A 23 -8.18 -0.44 18.45
N LYS A 24 -7.99 -0.73 17.17
CA LYS A 24 -7.37 -1.98 16.72
C LYS A 24 -5.95 -2.12 17.26
N GLN A 25 -5.14 -1.06 17.18
CA GLN A 25 -3.78 -1.06 17.72
C GLN A 25 -3.77 -1.32 19.23
N LEU A 26 -4.70 -0.74 19.98
CA LEU A 26 -4.87 -0.99 21.41
C LEU A 26 -5.18 -2.47 21.67
N ALA A 27 -6.13 -3.04 20.94
CA ALA A 27 -6.51 -4.45 21.07
C ALA A 27 -5.35 -5.40 20.73
N ASP A 28 -4.66 -5.19 19.59
CA ASP A 28 -3.54 -6.04 19.15
C ASP A 28 -2.37 -6.01 20.16
N ARG A 29 -2.03 -4.83 20.69
CA ARG A 29 -0.99 -4.66 21.71
C ARG A 29 -1.38 -5.32 23.03
N THR A 30 -2.63 -5.17 23.45
CA THR A 30 -3.15 -5.83 24.67
C THR A 30 -3.13 -7.34 24.50
N LYS A 31 -3.57 -7.86 23.35
CA LYS A 31 -3.52 -9.29 23.04
C LYS A 31 -2.11 -9.87 23.15
N LYS A 32 -1.13 -9.16 22.60
CA LYS A 32 0.28 -9.53 22.68
C LYS A 32 0.76 -9.49 24.15
N TYR A 33 0.47 -8.41 24.85
CA TYR A 33 0.89 -8.20 26.23
C TYR A 33 0.36 -9.28 27.19
N LEU A 34 -0.94 -9.62 27.08
CA LEU A 34 -1.54 -10.67 27.90
C LEU A 34 -0.93 -12.04 27.64
N LYS A 35 -0.69 -12.38 26.36
CA LYS A 35 -0.01 -13.63 25.98
C LYS A 35 1.42 -13.70 26.50
N GLU A 36 2.20 -12.64 26.36
CA GLU A 36 3.58 -12.57 26.85
C GLU A 36 3.66 -12.69 28.38
N ASN A 37 2.61 -12.26 29.07
CA ASN A 37 2.48 -12.41 30.52
C ASN A 37 1.71 -13.66 30.96
N GLY A 38 1.46 -14.62 30.07
CA GLY A 38 0.84 -15.90 30.41
C GLY A 38 -0.57 -15.80 30.99
N LEU A 39 -1.34 -14.76 30.60
CA LEU A 39 -2.76 -14.63 30.94
C LEU A 39 -3.61 -15.12 29.78
N SER A 40 -4.40 -16.17 30.04
CA SER A 40 -5.38 -16.67 29.08
C SER A 40 -6.65 -15.81 29.08
N PHE A 41 -7.28 -15.67 27.93
CA PHE A 41 -8.54 -14.98 27.73
C PHE A 41 -9.25 -15.58 26.51
N LYS A 42 -10.54 -15.31 26.37
CA LYS A 42 -11.37 -15.83 25.26
C LYS A 42 -11.23 -14.94 24.01
N ASP A 43 -11.59 -13.67 24.11
CA ASP A 43 -11.55 -12.72 22.99
C ASP A 43 -11.39 -11.28 23.50
N ILE A 44 -11.18 -10.33 22.58
CA ILE A 44 -11.12 -8.90 22.88
C ILE A 44 -12.10 -8.16 21.98
N LYS A 45 -13.16 -7.64 22.57
CA LYS A 45 -14.08 -6.71 21.92
C LYS A 45 -13.51 -5.30 21.91
N THR A 46 -13.82 -4.52 20.90
CA THR A 46 -13.38 -3.14 20.78
C THR A 46 -14.56 -2.20 20.68
N TYR A 47 -14.46 -1.08 21.40
CA TYR A 47 -15.41 0.02 21.29
C TYR A 47 -14.65 1.31 21.02
N SER A 48 -15.20 2.17 20.20
CA SER A 48 -14.56 3.45 19.90
C SER A 48 -15.57 4.53 19.53
N THR A 49 -15.25 5.75 19.94
CA THR A 49 -15.97 6.96 19.54
C THR A 49 -14.94 8.06 19.26
N PRO A 50 -15.32 9.25 18.77
CA PRO A 50 -14.37 10.37 18.68
C PRO A 50 -13.59 10.63 19.97
N ARG A 51 -14.16 10.32 21.12
CA ARG A 51 -13.63 10.69 22.44
C ARG A 51 -13.13 9.53 23.27
N ARG A 52 -13.12 8.27 22.75
CA ARG A 52 -12.68 7.09 23.52
C ARG A 52 -12.16 5.96 22.66
N LEU A 53 -11.20 5.24 23.22
CA LEU A 53 -10.69 3.96 22.72
C LEU A 53 -10.85 2.94 23.85
N THR A 54 -11.59 1.85 23.60
CA THR A 54 -11.94 0.91 24.65
C THR A 54 -11.77 -0.52 24.19
N ILE A 55 -11.31 -1.37 25.07
CA ILE A 55 -11.30 -2.83 24.91
C ILE A 55 -12.05 -3.49 26.07
N LEU A 56 -12.74 -4.55 25.75
CA LEU A 56 -13.30 -5.50 26.72
C LEU A 56 -12.68 -6.87 26.45
N VAL A 57 -11.84 -7.32 27.37
CA VAL A 57 -11.21 -8.65 27.31
C VAL A 57 -12.14 -9.64 27.99
N GLU A 58 -12.74 -10.54 27.22
CA GLU A 58 -13.68 -11.54 27.74
C GLU A 58 -12.94 -12.70 28.40
N ASP A 59 -13.48 -13.18 29.50
CA ASP A 59 -13.00 -14.36 30.26
C ASP A 59 -11.48 -14.33 30.56
N LEU A 60 -10.96 -13.19 31.01
CA LEU A 60 -9.56 -13.08 31.41
C LEU A 60 -9.28 -13.88 32.70
N ALA A 61 -8.23 -14.68 32.67
CA ALA A 61 -7.78 -15.43 33.87
C ALA A 61 -7.40 -14.46 35.00
N GLU A 62 -7.87 -14.75 36.22
CA GLU A 62 -7.60 -13.91 37.42
C GLU A 62 -6.15 -13.95 37.87
N LYS A 63 -5.37 -14.95 37.45
CA LYS A 63 -3.92 -15.09 37.68
C LYS A 63 -3.26 -15.90 36.57
N GLN A 64 -1.95 -15.78 36.47
CA GLN A 64 -1.12 -16.71 35.69
C GLN A 64 -1.24 -18.12 36.24
N ASP A 65 -0.98 -19.11 35.39
CA ASP A 65 -0.84 -20.48 35.85
C ASP A 65 0.35 -20.59 36.80
N ASP A 66 0.20 -21.38 37.88
CA ASP A 66 1.31 -21.68 38.76
C ASP A 66 2.34 -22.53 38.01
N ILE A 67 3.61 -22.21 38.14
CA ILE A 67 4.69 -23.00 37.55
C ILE A 67 5.10 -24.05 38.58
N ASP A 68 4.94 -25.30 38.25
CA ASP A 68 5.40 -26.45 39.00
C ASP A 68 6.13 -27.41 38.04
N GLU A 69 7.40 -27.12 37.79
CA GLU A 69 8.20 -27.81 36.80
C GLU A 69 9.56 -28.23 37.33
N VAL A 70 9.95 -29.45 36.99
CA VAL A 70 11.31 -29.93 37.19
C VAL A 70 12.18 -29.53 35.98
N LYS A 71 13.16 -28.67 36.23
CA LYS A 71 14.10 -28.24 35.17
C LYS A 71 15.40 -29.06 35.29
N LYS A 72 15.80 -29.64 34.13
CA LYS A 72 17.05 -30.37 33.98
C LYS A 72 18.20 -29.40 33.70
N GLY A 73 19.28 -29.53 34.47
CA GLY A 73 20.50 -28.77 34.32
C GLY A 73 21.70 -29.58 33.79
N PRO A 74 22.91 -29.14 34.10
CA PRO A 74 24.13 -29.82 33.66
C PRO A 74 24.33 -31.20 34.34
N ALA A 75 25.10 -32.06 33.69
CA ALA A 75 25.49 -33.32 34.30
C ALA A 75 26.29 -33.09 35.60
N LYS A 76 26.18 -33.98 36.58
CA LYS A 76 26.86 -33.88 37.88
C LYS A 76 28.34 -33.59 37.78
N LYS A 77 29.03 -34.20 36.80
CA LYS A 77 30.47 -33.97 36.50
C LYS A 77 30.79 -32.53 36.10
N ILE A 78 29.78 -31.79 35.62
CA ILE A 78 29.88 -30.36 35.22
C ILE A 78 29.36 -29.48 36.35
N ALA A 79 28.35 -29.96 37.10
CA ALA A 79 27.70 -29.21 38.16
C ALA A 79 28.54 -29.11 39.42
N GLN A 80 29.36 -30.14 39.71
CA GLN A 80 30.27 -30.18 40.88
C GLN A 80 31.71 -30.45 40.42
N ASP A 81 32.67 -29.88 41.15
CA ASP A 81 34.09 -30.18 41.03
C ASP A 81 34.46 -31.48 41.77
N LYS A 82 35.75 -31.86 41.72
CA LYS A 82 36.23 -33.11 42.35
C LYS A 82 36.08 -33.12 43.89
N ASP A 83 35.98 -31.94 44.50
CA ASP A 83 35.87 -31.75 45.94
C ASP A 83 34.39 -31.57 46.36
N GLY A 84 33.43 -31.67 45.41
CA GLY A 84 32.00 -31.54 45.66
C GLY A 84 31.48 -30.10 45.69
N ASN A 85 32.29 -29.10 45.35
CA ASN A 85 31.85 -27.72 45.31
C ASN A 85 31.08 -27.40 44.03
N TRP A 86 30.09 -26.50 44.13
CA TRP A 86 29.28 -26.06 42.99
C TRP A 86 30.09 -25.24 42.01
N THR A 87 30.08 -25.65 40.74
CA THR A 87 30.73 -24.92 39.64
C THR A 87 29.92 -23.70 39.23
N LYS A 88 30.55 -22.81 38.43
CA LYS A 88 29.84 -21.67 37.81
C LYS A 88 28.66 -22.11 36.93
N ALA A 89 28.73 -23.30 36.32
CA ALA A 89 27.66 -23.86 35.52
C ALA A 89 26.42 -24.20 36.38
N ALA A 90 26.60 -24.84 37.53
CA ALA A 90 25.51 -25.12 38.47
C ALA A 90 24.92 -23.84 39.07
N GLN A 91 25.78 -22.92 39.46
CA GLN A 91 25.35 -21.61 40.00
C GLN A 91 24.57 -20.79 38.94
N GLY A 92 25.02 -20.80 37.69
CA GLY A 92 24.33 -20.15 36.58
C GLY A 92 22.99 -20.79 36.25
N PHE A 93 22.92 -22.12 36.31
CA PHE A 93 21.69 -22.89 36.13
C PHE A 93 20.65 -22.56 37.19
N ALA A 94 21.01 -22.69 38.50
CA ALA A 94 20.10 -22.36 39.59
C ALA A 94 19.63 -20.90 39.55
N ARG A 95 20.55 -19.94 39.33
CA ARG A 95 20.23 -18.51 39.23
C ARG A 95 19.30 -18.21 38.03
N GLY A 96 19.52 -18.89 36.91
CA GLY A 96 18.65 -18.74 35.71
C GLY A 96 17.21 -19.20 35.96
N GLN A 97 16.98 -20.05 36.98
CA GLN A 97 15.65 -20.48 37.41
C GLN A 97 15.15 -19.70 38.64
N GLY A 98 15.88 -18.68 39.09
CA GLY A 98 15.54 -17.91 40.31
C GLY A 98 15.76 -18.69 41.61
N MET A 99 16.59 -19.75 41.59
CA MET A 99 16.87 -20.66 42.69
C MET A 99 18.33 -20.53 43.16
N THR A 100 18.66 -21.18 44.23
CA THR A 100 20.02 -21.27 44.78
C THR A 100 20.63 -22.65 44.50
N THR A 101 21.90 -22.81 44.74
CA THR A 101 22.55 -24.12 44.62
C THR A 101 22.05 -25.14 45.64
N ASP A 102 21.46 -24.70 46.74
CA ASP A 102 20.90 -25.57 47.81
C ASP A 102 19.61 -26.26 47.37
N ASP A 103 18.97 -25.74 46.31
CA ASP A 103 17.74 -26.29 45.71
C ASP A 103 18.06 -27.35 44.63
N ILE A 104 19.36 -27.57 44.31
CA ILE A 104 19.78 -28.55 43.30
C ILE A 104 19.80 -29.95 43.91
N TYR A 105 19.13 -30.88 43.27
CA TYR A 105 19.23 -32.31 43.53
C TYR A 105 19.68 -33.05 42.29
N PHE A 106 20.13 -34.32 42.45
CA PHE A 106 20.60 -35.13 41.32
C PHE A 106 19.67 -36.30 41.10
N GLU A 107 19.35 -36.52 39.81
CA GLU A 107 18.62 -37.71 39.34
C GLU A 107 19.38 -38.35 38.18
N GLU A 108 19.31 -39.68 38.14
CA GLU A 108 19.94 -40.46 37.08
C GLU A 108 19.03 -40.55 35.84
N LEU A 109 19.56 -40.18 34.69
CA LEU A 109 18.91 -40.32 33.40
C LEU A 109 19.86 -41.06 32.43
N LYS A 110 19.46 -42.28 32.01
CA LYS A 110 20.25 -43.13 31.08
C LYS A 110 21.70 -43.36 31.55
N GLY A 111 21.91 -43.70 32.85
CA GLY A 111 23.22 -43.98 33.43
C GLY A 111 24.09 -42.76 33.71
N THR A 112 23.53 -41.55 33.63
CA THR A 112 24.23 -40.30 33.94
C THR A 112 23.41 -39.47 34.93
N GLU A 113 24.02 -39.04 36.04
CA GLU A 113 23.38 -38.12 37.01
C GLU A 113 23.40 -36.69 36.44
N TYR A 114 22.26 -36.02 36.50
CA TYR A 114 22.08 -34.62 36.12
C TYR A 114 21.57 -33.81 37.32
N ALA A 115 21.93 -32.54 37.33
CA ALA A 115 21.36 -31.58 38.29
C ALA A 115 19.91 -31.25 37.87
N TYR A 116 19.04 -31.21 38.86
CA TYR A 116 17.65 -30.79 38.67
C TYR A 116 17.31 -29.75 39.75
N VAL A 117 16.37 -28.86 39.40
CA VAL A 117 15.70 -27.98 40.36
C VAL A 117 14.21 -28.10 40.18
N HIS A 118 13.48 -28.08 41.28
CA HIS A 118 12.02 -28.06 41.26
C HIS A 118 11.57 -26.61 41.40
N VAL A 119 11.14 -25.98 40.27
CA VAL A 119 10.71 -24.60 40.22
C VAL A 119 9.23 -24.55 40.58
N GLN A 120 8.92 -24.08 41.78
CA GLN A 120 7.56 -23.78 42.20
C GLN A 120 7.41 -22.27 42.31
N LYS A 121 6.58 -21.69 41.44
CA LYS A 121 6.31 -20.25 41.43
C LYS A 121 4.83 -20.02 41.33
N GLU A 122 4.26 -19.35 42.29
CA GLU A 122 2.88 -18.92 42.24
C GLU A 122 2.68 -17.88 41.14
N GLY A 123 1.63 -18.07 40.32
CA GLY A 123 1.28 -17.15 39.25
C GLY A 123 0.88 -15.77 39.79
N LYS A 124 1.33 -14.71 39.14
CA LYS A 124 0.95 -13.34 39.50
C LYS A 124 -0.53 -13.11 39.23
N LYS A 125 -1.15 -12.29 40.07
CA LYS A 125 -2.55 -11.86 39.87
C LYS A 125 -2.68 -11.02 38.60
N ALA A 126 -3.79 -11.16 37.87
CA ALA A 126 -4.09 -10.36 36.69
C ALA A 126 -4.08 -8.86 37.02
N SER A 127 -4.64 -8.44 38.17
CA SER A 127 -4.63 -7.04 38.61
C SER A 127 -3.24 -6.42 38.64
N ASP A 128 -2.21 -7.18 39.08
CA ASP A 128 -0.82 -6.70 39.15
C ASP A 128 -0.21 -6.55 37.75
N ILE A 129 -0.53 -7.48 36.84
CA ILE A 129 -0.06 -7.46 35.46
C ILE A 129 -0.74 -6.31 34.69
N LEU A 130 -2.03 -6.12 34.89
CA LEU A 130 -2.81 -5.10 34.19
C LEU A 130 -2.38 -3.66 34.52
N MET A 131 -1.64 -3.44 35.61
CA MET A 131 -0.99 -2.15 35.87
C MET A 131 -0.04 -1.71 34.76
N GLY A 132 0.50 -2.66 33.97
CA GLY A 132 1.35 -2.40 32.80
C GLY A 132 0.60 -1.88 31.58
N MET A 133 -0.72 -1.73 31.61
CA MET A 133 -1.49 -1.14 30.50
C MET A 133 -1.05 0.30 30.18
N SER A 134 -0.49 1.02 31.14
CA SER A 134 0.12 2.34 30.89
C SER A 134 1.24 2.31 29.84
N ASP A 135 2.01 1.22 29.78
CA ASP A 135 3.12 1.09 28.83
C ASP A 135 2.59 0.75 27.42
N ILE A 136 1.44 0.08 27.34
CA ILE A 136 0.73 -0.11 26.06
C ILE A 136 0.30 1.22 25.47
N ILE A 137 -0.28 2.14 26.30
CA ILE A 137 -0.66 3.48 25.85
C ILE A 137 0.58 4.24 25.33
N LYS A 138 1.68 4.25 26.09
CA LYS A 138 2.93 4.92 25.71
C LYS A 138 3.51 4.38 24.38
N ALA A 139 3.31 3.10 24.10
CA ALA A 139 3.79 2.45 22.90
C ALA A 139 2.89 2.66 21.67
N MET A 140 1.71 3.26 21.82
CA MET A 140 0.82 3.55 20.69
C MET A 140 1.44 4.58 19.74
N THR A 141 1.21 4.40 18.45
CA THR A 141 1.74 5.26 17.38
C THR A 141 0.60 5.89 16.58
N PHE A 142 0.77 7.15 16.22
CA PHE A 142 -0.20 7.92 15.48
C PHE A 142 0.49 8.73 14.37
N PRO A 143 -0.17 9.00 13.26
CA PRO A 143 0.40 9.83 12.19
C PRO A 143 0.62 11.28 12.63
N THR A 144 -0.24 11.78 13.54
CA THR A 144 -0.14 13.11 14.12
C THR A 144 -0.27 13.00 15.62
N LYS A 145 0.61 13.68 16.35
CA LYS A 145 0.66 13.72 17.80
C LYS A 145 0.73 15.16 18.29
N MET A 146 0.29 15.38 19.49
CA MET A 146 0.42 16.66 20.19
C MET A 146 0.87 16.45 21.63
N ARG A 147 1.50 17.48 22.21
CA ARG A 147 1.75 17.61 23.63
C ARG A 147 0.66 18.49 24.25
N TRP A 148 0.39 18.29 25.51
CA TRP A 148 -0.54 19.14 26.24
C TRP A 148 -0.04 19.37 27.67
N ASP A 149 -0.47 20.46 28.27
CA ASP A 149 -0.04 20.89 29.59
C ASP A 149 1.50 20.95 29.70
N SER A 150 2.06 20.63 30.83
CA SER A 150 3.50 20.59 31.11
C SER A 150 4.14 19.21 30.83
N HIS A 151 3.39 18.27 30.24
CA HIS A 151 3.86 16.90 30.01
C HIS A 151 4.74 16.78 28.77
N ASP A 152 5.82 16.01 28.90
CA ASP A 152 6.70 15.65 27.77
C ASP A 152 6.26 14.34 27.09
N PHE A 153 4.95 14.07 27.10
CA PHE A 153 4.31 12.92 26.48
C PHE A 153 3.49 13.37 25.26
N GLU A 154 3.55 12.57 24.21
CA GLU A 154 2.82 12.84 22.96
C GLU A 154 1.75 11.78 22.71
N PHE A 155 0.53 12.24 22.48
CA PHE A 155 -0.59 11.39 22.08
C PHE A 155 -1.41 12.07 20.97
N VAL A 156 -2.39 11.37 20.40
CA VAL A 156 -3.23 11.94 19.32
C VAL A 156 -4.07 13.12 19.81
N ARG A 157 -4.56 13.06 21.05
CA ARG A 157 -5.30 14.12 21.78
C ARG A 157 -5.03 13.98 23.27
N PRO A 158 -5.29 15.04 24.06
CA PRO A 158 -5.19 14.97 25.52
C PRO A 158 -6.04 13.85 26.11
N ILE A 159 -5.48 13.09 27.03
CA ILE A 159 -6.17 12.05 27.79
C ILE A 159 -6.77 12.68 29.03
N ASN A 160 -8.10 12.63 29.15
CA ASN A 160 -8.84 13.30 30.22
C ASN A 160 -9.32 12.35 31.32
N TRP A 161 -9.60 11.09 30.99
CA TRP A 161 -10.01 10.06 31.95
C TRP A 161 -9.58 8.68 31.48
N MET A 162 -9.58 7.74 32.39
CA MET A 162 -9.40 6.30 32.10
C MET A 162 -10.34 5.48 32.95
N VAL A 163 -10.86 4.38 32.39
CA VAL A 163 -11.56 3.33 33.13
C VAL A 163 -10.73 2.04 33.06
N SER A 164 -10.62 1.34 34.19
CA SER A 164 -9.94 0.05 34.25
C SER A 164 -10.59 -0.83 35.30
N LEU A 165 -11.38 -1.82 34.84
CA LEU A 165 -12.16 -2.71 35.70
C LEU A 165 -11.89 -4.17 35.37
N LEU A 166 -11.51 -4.96 36.35
CA LEU A 166 -11.47 -6.43 36.31
C LEU A 166 -12.72 -6.97 37.03
N GLY A 167 -13.76 -7.32 36.26
CA GLY A 167 -15.10 -7.51 36.81
C GLY A 167 -15.58 -6.23 37.49
N SER A 168 -15.83 -6.28 38.79
CA SER A 168 -16.21 -5.09 39.57
C SER A 168 -15.05 -4.40 40.30
N GLU A 169 -13.80 -4.91 40.16
CA GLU A 169 -12.62 -4.39 40.86
C GLU A 169 -11.88 -3.37 40.01
N VAL A 170 -11.56 -2.20 40.57
CA VAL A 170 -10.77 -1.17 39.91
C VAL A 170 -9.28 -1.58 39.89
N VAL A 171 -8.68 -1.61 38.70
CA VAL A 171 -7.22 -1.72 38.52
C VAL A 171 -6.68 -0.29 38.30
N PRO A 172 -5.95 0.30 39.27
CA PRO A 172 -5.60 1.73 39.23
C PRO A 172 -4.40 2.00 38.29
N VAL A 173 -4.58 1.78 36.99
CA VAL A 173 -3.59 2.11 35.97
C VAL A 173 -3.36 3.62 35.97
N LYS A 174 -2.07 4.04 36.05
CA LYS A 174 -1.70 5.45 36.09
C LYS A 174 -0.92 5.85 34.83
N LEU A 175 -1.36 6.92 34.19
CA LEU A 175 -0.63 7.58 33.11
C LEU A 175 -0.63 9.09 33.34
N LEU A 176 0.53 9.69 33.49
CA LEU A 176 0.70 11.11 33.85
C LEU A 176 -0.08 11.41 35.16
N ASP A 177 -0.96 12.39 35.11
CA ASP A 177 -1.82 12.81 36.23
C ASP A 177 -3.17 12.07 36.27
N VAL A 178 -3.47 11.25 35.27
CA VAL A 178 -4.73 10.50 35.16
C VAL A 178 -4.56 9.11 35.80
N VAL A 179 -5.44 8.80 36.72
CA VAL A 179 -5.54 7.47 37.34
C VAL A 179 -6.86 6.84 36.92
N ALA A 180 -6.78 5.62 36.42
CA ALA A 180 -7.96 4.88 36.00
C ALA A 180 -8.89 4.59 37.18
N GLY A 181 -10.17 4.71 36.95
CA GLY A 181 -11.24 4.44 37.90
C GLY A 181 -12.34 3.63 37.26
N ARG A 182 -13.58 3.93 37.71
CA ARG A 182 -14.81 3.31 37.18
C ARG A 182 -15.80 4.33 36.58
N LYS A 183 -15.38 5.61 36.47
CA LYS A 183 -16.23 6.68 35.98
C LYS A 183 -15.91 6.98 34.51
N THR A 184 -16.89 6.80 33.64
CA THR A 184 -16.83 7.21 32.24
C THR A 184 -17.71 8.42 31.97
N GLN A 185 -17.58 9.01 30.76
CA GLN A 185 -18.34 10.20 30.36
C GLN A 185 -19.41 9.82 29.35
N GLY A 186 -20.63 10.34 29.51
CA GLY A 186 -21.67 10.25 28.51
C GLY A 186 -21.46 11.22 27.34
N HIS A 187 -22.48 11.35 26.51
CA HIS A 187 -22.47 12.30 25.40
C HIS A 187 -22.30 13.74 25.93
N ARG A 188 -21.45 14.53 25.27
CA ARG A 188 -21.05 15.87 25.77
C ARG A 188 -22.19 16.81 26.12
N PHE A 189 -23.29 16.73 25.37
CA PHE A 189 -24.45 17.65 25.52
C PHE A 189 -25.72 16.96 26.00
N LEU A 190 -25.87 15.65 25.82
CA LEU A 190 -27.10 14.91 26.10
C LEU A 190 -26.98 14.00 27.32
N GLY A 191 -25.78 13.66 27.73
CA GLY A 191 -25.53 12.69 28.80
C GLY A 191 -24.65 13.26 29.92
N ASP A 192 -24.71 12.56 31.03
CA ASP A 192 -23.87 12.82 32.20
C ASP A 192 -22.76 11.76 32.31
N SER A 193 -21.82 11.97 33.21
CA SER A 193 -20.87 10.93 33.58
C SER A 193 -21.56 9.80 34.33
N VAL A 194 -21.14 8.57 34.08
CA VAL A 194 -21.68 7.36 34.70
C VAL A 194 -20.60 6.56 35.42
N VAL A 195 -20.98 5.98 36.57
CA VAL A 195 -20.14 5.14 37.40
C VAL A 195 -20.50 3.68 37.12
N LEU A 196 -19.57 2.92 36.55
CA LEU A 196 -19.77 1.51 36.22
C LEU A 196 -19.66 0.64 37.48
N ALA A 197 -20.61 -0.25 37.69
CA ALA A 197 -20.54 -1.22 38.77
C ALA A 197 -19.64 -2.42 38.38
N ASN A 198 -19.73 -2.84 37.13
CA ASN A 198 -18.97 -3.96 36.57
C ASN A 198 -18.47 -3.64 35.14
N ALA A 199 -17.48 -4.35 34.66
CA ALA A 199 -16.95 -4.27 33.31
C ALA A 199 -18.04 -4.51 32.23
N ASP A 200 -18.93 -5.45 32.48
CA ASP A 200 -20.01 -5.86 31.56
C ASP A 200 -21.12 -4.80 31.41
N ASP A 201 -21.23 -3.86 32.35
CA ASP A 201 -22.23 -2.81 32.31
C ASP A 201 -21.92 -1.71 31.28
N TYR A 202 -20.73 -1.72 30.68
CA TYR A 202 -20.18 -0.61 29.89
C TYR A 202 -21.08 -0.12 28.78
N GLU A 203 -21.52 -1.03 27.91
CA GLU A 203 -22.26 -0.70 26.71
C GLU A 203 -23.65 -0.13 27.05
N GLU A 204 -24.39 -0.78 27.93
CA GLU A 204 -25.71 -0.36 28.39
C GLU A 204 -25.65 0.98 29.15
N ALA A 205 -24.65 1.15 30.01
CA ALA A 205 -24.44 2.37 30.76
C ALA A 205 -24.17 3.57 29.84
N LEU A 206 -23.33 3.41 28.81
CA LEU A 206 -23.06 4.45 27.83
C LEU A 206 -24.27 4.74 26.95
N LYS A 207 -24.99 3.71 26.53
CA LYS A 207 -26.21 3.85 25.73
C LYS A 207 -27.30 4.66 26.48
N SER A 208 -27.43 4.46 27.78
CA SER A 208 -28.31 5.28 28.65
C SER A 208 -27.91 6.76 28.72
N GLN A 209 -26.65 7.07 28.36
CA GLN A 209 -26.07 8.41 28.34
C GLN A 209 -25.80 8.91 26.90
N TYR A 210 -26.58 8.43 25.95
CA TYR A 210 -26.53 8.84 24.54
C TYR A 210 -25.14 8.61 23.89
N VAL A 211 -24.49 7.49 24.20
CA VAL A 211 -23.26 7.05 23.54
C VAL A 211 -23.44 5.62 23.06
N ILE A 212 -23.42 5.43 21.76
CA ILE A 212 -23.34 4.12 21.13
C ILE A 212 -21.86 3.79 20.99
N ALA A 213 -21.31 3.02 21.91
CA ALA A 213 -19.88 2.75 21.98
C ALA A 213 -19.40 1.81 20.86
N ASP A 214 -20.24 0.84 20.47
CA ASP A 214 -19.98 -0.07 19.37
C ASP A 214 -20.04 0.68 18.02
N ALA A 215 -18.93 0.69 17.29
CA ALA A 215 -18.83 1.39 16.01
C ALA A 215 -19.66 0.72 14.91
N ASP A 216 -19.83 -0.60 14.94
CA ASP A 216 -20.62 -1.33 13.95
C ASP A 216 -22.12 -1.12 14.19
N GLU A 217 -22.57 -1.11 15.46
CA GLU A 217 -23.94 -0.71 15.79
C GLU A 217 -24.22 0.71 15.31
N ARG A 218 -23.34 1.65 15.59
CA ARG A 218 -23.46 3.05 15.19
C ARG A 218 -23.54 3.22 13.68
N LYS A 219 -22.66 2.50 12.93
CA LYS A 219 -22.66 2.44 11.47
C LYS A 219 -23.99 1.88 10.93
N GLY A 220 -24.48 0.80 11.52
CA GLY A 220 -25.76 0.20 11.19
C GLY A 220 -26.94 1.18 11.41
N MET A 221 -26.94 1.93 12.51
CA MET A 221 -27.95 2.96 12.78
C MET A 221 -27.96 4.06 11.71
N ILE A 222 -26.78 4.53 11.29
CA ILE A 222 -26.65 5.54 10.21
C ILE A 222 -27.24 4.99 8.91
N LEU A 223 -26.82 3.79 8.50
CA LEU A 223 -27.31 3.17 7.26
C LEU A 223 -28.81 2.96 7.26
N ASN A 224 -29.39 2.47 8.35
CA ASN A 224 -30.84 2.26 8.46
C ASN A 224 -31.61 3.58 8.32
N GLN A 225 -31.17 4.64 9.00
CA GLN A 225 -31.81 5.95 8.91
C GLN A 225 -31.67 6.56 7.50
N ILE A 226 -30.52 6.40 6.83
CA ILE A 226 -30.36 6.81 5.43
C ILE A 226 -31.35 6.05 4.54
N GLN A 227 -31.47 4.73 4.71
CA GLN A 227 -32.39 3.90 3.92
C GLN A 227 -33.85 4.30 4.13
N GLU A 228 -34.24 4.65 5.35
CA GLU A 228 -35.58 5.15 5.64
C GLU A 228 -35.87 6.46 4.91
N LEU A 229 -34.94 7.42 4.91
CA LEU A 229 -35.09 8.68 4.18
C LEU A 229 -35.15 8.46 2.66
N VAL A 230 -34.30 7.63 2.14
CA VAL A 230 -34.25 7.25 0.72
C VAL A 230 -35.58 6.64 0.27
N ALA A 231 -36.13 5.72 1.07
CA ALA A 231 -37.42 5.08 0.77
C ALA A 231 -38.60 6.04 0.84
N GLN A 232 -38.58 6.98 1.79
CA GLN A 232 -39.67 8.01 1.96
C GLN A 232 -39.78 8.97 0.77
N HIS A 233 -38.63 9.28 0.14
CA HIS A 233 -38.57 10.31 -0.90
C HIS A 233 -38.32 9.75 -2.32
N ASN A 234 -38.21 8.41 -2.50
CA ASN A 234 -37.83 7.77 -3.74
C ASN A 234 -36.46 8.25 -4.28
N TRP A 235 -35.52 8.51 -3.38
CA TRP A 235 -34.18 8.96 -3.70
C TRP A 235 -33.22 7.78 -3.92
N LYS A 236 -32.03 8.08 -4.43
CA LYS A 236 -30.86 7.18 -4.45
C LYS A 236 -29.69 7.86 -3.78
N VAL A 237 -28.91 7.11 -3.03
CA VAL A 237 -27.68 7.57 -2.40
C VAL A 237 -26.58 6.51 -2.64
N ASN A 238 -25.46 6.93 -3.16
CA ASN A 238 -24.29 6.08 -3.28
C ASN A 238 -23.49 6.15 -1.99
N ILE A 239 -23.55 5.09 -1.18
CA ILE A 239 -22.84 5.07 0.10
C ILE A 239 -21.34 4.85 -0.13
N ASP A 240 -20.58 5.93 -0.08
CA ASP A 240 -19.13 5.87 -0.01
C ASP A 240 -18.70 5.26 1.33
N LYS A 241 -17.95 4.15 1.27
CA LYS A 241 -17.50 3.43 2.47
C LYS A 241 -16.55 4.26 3.34
N GLY A 242 -15.71 5.09 2.70
CA GLY A 242 -14.77 5.95 3.38
C GLY A 242 -15.49 7.07 4.14
N LEU A 243 -16.44 7.73 3.47
CA LEU A 243 -17.29 8.75 4.09
C LEU A 243 -18.13 8.19 5.24
N LEU A 244 -18.73 7.00 5.06
CA LEU A 244 -19.51 6.35 6.11
C LEU A 244 -18.64 6.03 7.33
N GLU A 245 -17.43 5.50 7.12
CA GLU A 245 -16.48 5.25 8.21
C GLU A 245 -16.07 6.54 8.91
N GLU A 246 -15.78 7.60 8.14
CA GLU A 246 -15.44 8.91 8.70
C GLU A 246 -16.57 9.46 9.55
N VAL A 247 -17.79 9.49 9.03
CA VAL A 247 -18.97 9.99 9.74
C VAL A 247 -19.27 9.16 10.99
N THR A 248 -19.15 7.83 10.91
CA THR A 248 -19.30 6.94 12.08
C THR A 248 -18.33 7.32 13.20
N ASN A 249 -17.09 7.70 12.84
CA ASN A 249 -16.05 8.11 13.77
C ASN A 249 -16.13 9.59 14.22
N LEU A 250 -17.07 10.37 13.68
CA LEU A 250 -17.33 11.74 14.11
C LEU A 250 -18.47 11.85 15.14
N VAL A 251 -19.27 10.81 15.32
CA VAL A 251 -20.47 10.86 16.17
C VAL A 251 -20.42 9.80 17.28
N GLU A 252 -21.09 10.12 18.40
CA GLU A 252 -21.34 9.18 19.50
C GLU A 252 -22.80 8.69 19.51
N TYR A 253 -23.73 9.54 19.03
CA TYR A 253 -25.16 9.23 18.92
C TYR A 253 -25.69 9.79 17.60
N PRO A 254 -25.84 8.96 16.57
CA PRO A 254 -26.17 9.43 15.23
C PRO A 254 -27.66 9.73 15.04
N THR A 255 -27.97 10.91 14.51
CA THR A 255 -29.26 11.23 13.93
C THR A 255 -29.08 11.72 12.51
N VAL A 256 -29.62 10.99 11.54
CA VAL A 256 -29.55 11.32 10.12
C VAL A 256 -30.66 12.30 9.76
N PHE A 257 -30.34 13.26 8.91
CA PHE A 257 -31.31 14.23 8.38
C PHE A 257 -31.01 14.56 6.92
N ALA A 258 -32.02 15.07 6.22
CA ALA A 258 -31.84 15.62 4.88
C ALA A 258 -31.93 17.16 4.95
N GLY A 259 -31.13 17.81 4.09
CA GLY A 259 -31.22 19.22 3.82
C GLY A 259 -31.30 19.49 2.32
N SER A 260 -31.46 20.75 1.94
CA SER A 260 -31.59 21.17 0.54
C SER A 260 -30.81 22.44 0.26
N PHE A 261 -30.62 22.72 -1.03
CA PHE A 261 -30.06 23.97 -1.52
C PHE A 261 -30.82 24.45 -2.78
N ASP A 262 -30.59 25.66 -3.22
CA ASP A 262 -31.25 26.23 -4.40
C ASP A 262 -30.87 25.48 -5.67
N GLU A 263 -31.84 25.11 -6.50
CA GLU A 263 -31.65 24.40 -7.76
C GLU A 263 -30.70 25.13 -8.74
N ARG A 264 -30.53 26.45 -8.60
CA ARG A 264 -29.62 27.23 -9.44
C ARG A 264 -28.18 26.67 -9.43
N TYR A 265 -27.75 26.08 -8.31
CA TYR A 265 -26.40 25.52 -8.18
C TYR A 265 -26.20 24.23 -8.98
N LEU A 266 -27.28 23.55 -9.41
CA LEU A 266 -27.20 22.41 -10.32
C LEU A 266 -26.69 22.77 -11.74
N ASN A 267 -26.41 24.04 -12.00
CA ASN A 267 -25.71 24.50 -13.22
C ASN A 267 -24.19 24.41 -13.13
N ILE A 268 -23.64 24.16 -11.95
CA ILE A 268 -22.22 23.89 -11.75
C ILE A 268 -21.97 22.39 -12.01
N PRO A 269 -20.79 21.98 -12.47
CA PRO A 269 -20.47 20.55 -12.61
C PRO A 269 -20.76 19.76 -11.34
N ASP A 270 -21.33 18.57 -11.50
CA ASP A 270 -21.73 17.70 -10.38
C ASP A 270 -20.55 17.41 -9.42
N GLU A 271 -19.34 17.26 -9.94
CA GLU A 271 -18.14 16.99 -9.15
C GLU A 271 -17.81 18.12 -8.18
N VAL A 272 -18.08 19.38 -8.54
CA VAL A 272 -17.90 20.53 -7.64
C VAL A 272 -18.89 20.49 -6.48
N LEU A 273 -20.16 20.16 -6.79
CA LEU A 273 -21.21 20.01 -5.77
C LEU A 273 -20.90 18.85 -4.83
N ILE A 274 -20.50 17.70 -5.40
CA ILE A 274 -20.14 16.50 -4.64
C ILE A 274 -18.94 16.78 -3.73
N THR A 275 -17.90 17.42 -4.24
CA THR A 275 -16.72 17.81 -3.45
C THR A 275 -17.11 18.74 -2.30
N SER A 276 -17.94 19.75 -2.58
CA SER A 276 -18.42 20.69 -1.55
C SER A 276 -19.22 19.97 -0.46
N MET A 277 -20.06 19.01 -0.83
CA MET A 277 -20.85 18.21 0.12
C MET A 277 -20.00 17.17 0.86
N LYS A 278 -19.29 16.33 0.13
CA LYS A 278 -18.57 15.16 0.65
C LYS A 278 -17.29 15.56 1.38
N ASP A 279 -16.38 16.25 0.68
CA ASP A 279 -15.02 16.46 1.17
C ASP A 279 -14.92 17.62 2.16
N ASN A 280 -15.80 18.65 2.03
CA ASN A 280 -15.78 19.78 2.94
C ASN A 280 -16.76 19.62 4.12
N GLN A 281 -17.96 19.06 3.90
CA GLN A 281 -19.02 19.02 4.89
C GLN A 281 -19.32 17.62 5.45
N ARG A 282 -18.83 16.55 4.86
CA ARG A 282 -19.13 15.14 5.19
C ARG A 282 -20.61 14.79 4.99
N TYR A 283 -21.21 15.33 3.94
CA TYR A 283 -22.57 15.03 3.53
C TYR A 283 -22.57 13.98 2.41
N PHE A 284 -23.64 13.19 2.35
CA PHE A 284 -23.91 12.26 1.26
C PHE A 284 -24.75 12.98 0.21
N GLU A 285 -24.31 12.91 -1.04
CA GLU A 285 -25.03 13.41 -2.19
C GLU A 285 -26.26 12.55 -2.48
N VAL A 286 -27.30 13.18 -3.02
CA VAL A 286 -28.60 12.55 -3.29
C VAL A 286 -28.94 12.63 -4.77
N TYR A 287 -29.43 11.53 -5.30
CA TYR A 287 -29.83 11.39 -6.71
C TYR A 287 -31.32 11.04 -6.82
N ASP A 288 -31.93 11.43 -7.94
CA ASP A 288 -33.27 11.00 -8.29
C ASP A 288 -33.32 9.51 -8.71
N GLU A 289 -34.50 9.02 -9.05
CA GLU A 289 -34.72 7.64 -9.53
C GLU A 289 -33.97 7.30 -10.82
N ASN A 290 -33.61 8.31 -11.63
CA ASN A 290 -32.86 8.18 -12.89
C ASN A 290 -31.33 8.25 -12.68
N GLY A 291 -30.88 8.54 -11.46
CA GLY A 291 -29.46 8.69 -11.14
C GLY A 291 -28.89 10.08 -11.43
N LYS A 292 -29.74 11.10 -11.59
CA LYS A 292 -29.33 12.50 -11.72
C LYS A 292 -29.16 13.12 -10.34
N LEU A 293 -28.09 13.86 -10.11
CA LEU A 293 -27.85 14.62 -8.88
C LEU A 293 -28.98 15.63 -8.68
N ILE A 294 -29.52 15.72 -7.47
CA ILE A 294 -30.55 16.66 -7.09
C ILE A 294 -30.07 17.59 -5.98
N ASN A 295 -30.81 18.68 -5.76
CA ASN A 295 -30.49 19.73 -4.81
C ASN A 295 -30.75 19.35 -3.35
N HIS A 296 -30.41 18.12 -2.97
CA HIS A 296 -30.56 17.61 -1.62
C HIS A 296 -29.27 16.94 -1.15
N PHE A 297 -29.10 16.92 0.16
CA PHE A 297 -28.00 16.19 0.79
C PHE A 297 -28.49 15.46 2.04
N ILE A 298 -27.77 14.43 2.44
CA ILE A 298 -27.99 13.73 3.70
C ILE A 298 -26.77 13.94 4.59
N ALA A 299 -27.02 14.30 5.85
CA ALA A 299 -25.99 14.53 6.84
C ALA A 299 -26.32 13.81 8.15
N VAL A 300 -25.30 13.65 9.01
CA VAL A 300 -25.43 12.97 10.29
C VAL A 300 -25.04 13.91 11.42
N ARG A 301 -25.99 14.14 12.32
CA ARG A 301 -25.78 14.89 13.55
C ARG A 301 -25.24 13.99 14.65
N ASN A 302 -24.29 14.50 15.44
CA ASN A 302 -23.95 13.91 16.73
C ASN A 302 -24.91 14.42 17.80
N GLY A 303 -26.01 13.73 18.01
CA GLY A 303 -27.05 14.10 18.97
C GLY A 303 -28.44 13.57 18.59
N ASN A 304 -29.45 13.85 19.41
CA ASN A 304 -30.83 13.43 19.21
C ASN A 304 -31.58 14.29 18.18
N SER A 305 -32.86 14.03 17.97
CA SER A 305 -33.72 14.75 17.01
C SER A 305 -34.30 16.09 17.54
N GLU A 306 -34.01 16.50 18.77
CA GLU A 306 -34.47 17.76 19.31
C GLU A 306 -33.88 18.95 18.55
N TYR A 307 -34.69 19.93 18.21
CA TYR A 307 -34.30 21.12 17.44
C TYR A 307 -33.66 20.81 16.09
N LEU A 308 -34.03 19.69 15.44
CA LEU A 308 -33.40 19.22 14.19
C LEU A 308 -33.58 20.27 13.08
N ASP A 309 -34.70 20.99 13.00
CA ASP A 309 -34.94 22.05 12.01
C ASP A 309 -33.86 23.17 12.08
N ASN A 310 -33.44 23.54 13.29
CA ASN A 310 -32.35 24.51 13.45
C ASN A 310 -31.00 23.97 12.96
N VAL A 311 -30.79 22.68 13.15
CA VAL A 311 -29.56 22.01 12.67
C VAL A 311 -29.57 21.93 11.15
N ILE A 312 -30.70 21.56 10.54
CA ILE A 312 -30.87 21.54 9.08
C ILE A 312 -30.58 22.92 8.49
N ALA A 313 -31.28 23.96 8.98
CA ALA A 313 -31.08 25.32 8.50
C ALA A 313 -29.63 25.81 8.66
N GLY A 314 -28.97 25.43 9.74
CA GLY A 314 -27.55 25.74 9.96
C GLY A 314 -26.64 25.07 8.94
N ASN A 315 -26.85 23.78 8.63
CA ASN A 315 -26.07 23.03 7.65
C ASN A 315 -26.33 23.50 6.21
N GLU A 316 -27.58 23.78 5.86
CA GLU A 316 -27.97 24.40 4.58
C GLU A 316 -27.24 25.73 4.35
N LYS A 317 -27.22 26.60 5.37
CA LYS A 317 -26.53 27.89 5.29
C LYS A 317 -25.03 27.76 5.07
N VAL A 318 -24.39 26.79 5.74
CA VAL A 318 -22.95 26.54 5.55
C VAL A 318 -22.65 26.00 4.14
N LEU A 319 -23.48 25.09 3.65
CA LEU A 319 -23.33 24.55 2.30
C LEU A 319 -23.57 25.64 1.24
N VAL A 320 -24.63 26.44 1.37
CA VAL A 320 -24.96 27.55 0.45
C VAL A 320 -23.78 28.53 0.33
N ALA A 321 -23.12 28.89 1.43
CA ALA A 321 -21.95 29.77 1.38
C ALA A 321 -20.82 29.20 0.51
N ARG A 322 -20.57 27.90 0.61
CA ARG A 322 -19.58 27.20 -0.24
C ARG A 322 -20.02 27.12 -1.70
N LEU A 323 -21.32 26.89 -1.95
CA LEU A 323 -21.86 26.82 -3.31
C LEU A 323 -21.89 28.21 -3.97
N ASP A 324 -22.11 29.30 -3.23
CA ASP A 324 -21.99 30.66 -3.74
C ASP A 324 -20.55 30.96 -4.18
N ASP A 325 -19.55 30.59 -3.38
CA ASP A 325 -18.15 30.73 -3.76
C ASP A 325 -17.83 29.91 -5.03
N ALA A 326 -18.26 28.65 -5.09
CA ALA A 326 -18.06 27.79 -6.23
C ALA A 326 -18.72 28.36 -7.50
N GLN A 327 -19.97 28.83 -7.41
CA GLN A 327 -20.67 29.47 -8.53
C GLN A 327 -19.92 30.72 -9.03
N PHE A 328 -19.45 31.54 -8.09
CA PHE A 328 -18.68 32.75 -8.42
C PHE A 328 -17.40 32.39 -9.17
N PHE A 329 -16.61 31.45 -8.70
CA PHE A 329 -15.38 31.03 -9.37
C PHE A 329 -15.64 30.42 -10.74
N TYR A 330 -16.67 29.55 -10.83
CA TYR A 330 -17.07 28.95 -12.11
C TYR A 330 -17.45 29.99 -13.16
N ASP A 331 -18.24 30.99 -12.74
CA ASP A 331 -18.67 32.07 -13.65
C ASP A 331 -17.54 33.05 -13.97
N GLU A 332 -16.58 33.24 -13.07
CA GLU A 332 -15.41 34.07 -13.31
C GLU A 332 -14.48 33.41 -14.33
N ASP A 333 -14.18 32.13 -14.16
CA ASP A 333 -13.29 31.39 -15.06
C ASP A 333 -13.84 31.32 -16.51
N LYS A 334 -15.16 31.18 -16.68
CA LYS A 334 -15.81 31.15 -18.01
C LYS A 334 -15.67 32.46 -18.80
N LYS A 335 -15.27 33.57 -18.20
CA LYS A 335 -15.06 34.85 -18.89
C LYS A 335 -13.83 34.86 -19.78
N TYR A 336 -12.90 33.93 -19.58
CA TYR A 336 -11.61 33.92 -20.25
C TYR A 336 -11.46 32.71 -21.17
N PRO A 337 -10.80 32.86 -22.33
CA PRO A 337 -10.47 31.72 -23.20
C PRO A 337 -9.35 30.88 -22.58
N LEU A 338 -9.25 29.59 -22.96
CA LEU A 338 -8.19 28.68 -22.47
C LEU A 338 -6.78 29.25 -22.65
N ALA A 339 -6.52 29.92 -23.76
CA ALA A 339 -5.22 30.55 -24.04
C ALA A 339 -4.76 31.56 -22.96
N HIS A 340 -5.71 32.21 -22.28
CA HIS A 340 -5.40 33.12 -21.17
C HIS A 340 -4.79 32.36 -19.98
N PHE A 341 -5.30 31.20 -19.67
CA PHE A 341 -4.80 30.36 -18.57
C PHE A 341 -3.48 29.68 -18.96
N VAL A 342 -3.38 29.16 -20.18
CA VAL A 342 -2.13 28.58 -20.69
C VAL A 342 -0.98 29.57 -20.64
N ASP A 343 -1.22 30.84 -21.01
CA ASP A 343 -0.17 31.87 -20.95
C ASP A 343 0.33 32.14 -19.52
N LYS A 344 -0.54 32.04 -18.53
CA LYS A 344 -0.16 32.18 -17.10
C LYS A 344 0.77 31.07 -16.61
N LEU A 345 0.72 29.86 -17.19
CA LEU A 345 1.54 28.73 -16.80
C LEU A 345 3.05 28.96 -16.96
N LYS A 346 3.45 29.90 -17.79
CA LYS A 346 4.84 30.33 -17.95
C LYS A 346 5.44 30.87 -16.67
N ASN A 347 4.60 31.42 -15.80
CA ASN A 347 5.00 32.01 -14.51
C ASN A 347 4.71 31.10 -13.31
N VAL A 348 4.16 29.91 -13.54
CA VAL A 348 3.91 28.91 -12.50
C VAL A 348 5.14 28.00 -12.40
N SER A 349 5.79 27.98 -11.25
CA SER A 349 6.91 27.07 -11.02
C SER A 349 6.42 25.64 -10.94
N PHE A 350 6.98 24.75 -11.77
CA PHE A 350 6.84 23.31 -11.57
C PHE A 350 7.73 22.87 -10.41
N HIS A 351 8.99 23.28 -10.45
CA HIS A 351 9.95 23.19 -9.35
C HIS A 351 11.13 24.13 -9.61
N ASP A 352 11.66 24.79 -8.57
CA ASP A 352 12.72 25.79 -8.69
C ASP A 352 13.98 25.32 -9.44
N LYS A 353 14.30 24.03 -9.35
CA LYS A 353 15.46 23.42 -10.02
C LYS A 353 15.15 22.84 -11.41
N ILE A 354 13.89 22.78 -11.81
CA ILE A 354 13.43 22.09 -13.04
C ILE A 354 12.87 23.10 -14.03
N GLY A 355 12.11 24.09 -13.54
CA GLY A 355 11.52 25.13 -14.39
C GLY A 355 10.03 25.34 -14.14
N SER A 356 9.36 25.97 -15.11
CA SER A 356 7.94 26.28 -15.08
C SER A 356 7.07 25.11 -15.54
N VAL A 357 5.75 25.19 -15.25
CA VAL A 357 4.76 24.24 -15.76
C VAL A 357 4.71 24.25 -17.29
N ALA A 358 4.83 25.42 -17.92
CA ALA A 358 4.87 25.50 -19.38
C ALA A 358 6.09 24.78 -19.99
N GLU A 359 7.27 24.86 -19.35
CA GLU A 359 8.45 24.10 -19.78
C GLU A 359 8.28 22.58 -19.56
N HIS A 360 7.61 22.17 -18.48
CA HIS A 360 7.22 20.80 -18.24
C HIS A 360 6.31 20.29 -19.37
N MET A 361 5.25 21.01 -19.71
CA MET A 361 4.35 20.67 -20.83
C MET A 361 5.09 20.53 -22.17
N ALA A 362 6.03 21.43 -22.44
CA ALA A 362 6.82 21.36 -23.67
C ALA A 362 7.71 20.09 -23.75
N ARG A 363 8.23 19.60 -22.63
CA ARG A 363 8.97 18.34 -22.59
C ARG A 363 8.05 17.15 -22.78
N ILE A 364 6.85 17.19 -22.18
CA ILE A 364 5.84 16.13 -22.32
C ILE A 364 5.38 15.98 -23.76
N HIS A 365 5.20 17.07 -24.49
CA HIS A 365 4.90 17.03 -25.92
C HIS A 365 5.97 16.24 -26.69
N ILE A 366 7.27 16.50 -26.43
CA ILE A 366 8.40 15.78 -27.07
C ILE A 366 8.39 14.29 -26.69
N ILE A 367 8.18 13.97 -25.42
CA ILE A 367 8.16 12.59 -24.91
C ILE A 367 6.97 11.83 -25.53
N GLY A 368 5.78 12.45 -25.53
CA GLY A 368 4.58 11.83 -26.09
C GLY A 368 4.66 11.58 -27.59
N ASP A 369 5.21 12.51 -28.35
CA ASP A 369 5.50 12.33 -29.78
C ASP A 369 6.39 11.10 -30.05
N TYR A 370 7.41 10.93 -29.25
CA TYR A 370 8.28 9.77 -29.33
C TYR A 370 7.56 8.48 -28.97
N LEU A 371 6.84 8.48 -27.85
CA LEU A 371 6.11 7.32 -27.35
C LEU A 371 4.95 6.95 -28.28
N GLY A 372 4.22 7.94 -28.83
CA GLY A 372 3.13 7.70 -29.76
C GLY A 372 3.56 6.93 -31.01
N LYS A 373 4.74 7.26 -31.55
CA LYS A 373 5.35 6.51 -32.66
C LYS A 373 5.74 5.09 -32.23
N LYS A 374 6.30 4.95 -31.03
CA LYS A 374 6.74 3.65 -30.49
C LYS A 374 5.55 2.72 -30.22
N PHE A 375 4.45 3.25 -29.76
CA PHE A 375 3.21 2.51 -29.47
C PHE A 375 2.28 2.36 -30.70
N ASN A 376 2.67 2.89 -31.86
CA ASN A 376 1.87 2.89 -33.09
C ASN A 376 0.50 3.54 -32.91
N ILE A 377 0.44 4.67 -32.18
CA ILE A 377 -0.78 5.45 -31.97
C ILE A 377 -1.24 6.02 -33.31
N SER A 378 -2.55 6.04 -33.54
CA SER A 378 -3.12 6.53 -34.80
C SER A 378 -2.88 8.03 -35.03
N GLU A 379 -2.81 8.46 -36.28
CA GLU A 379 -2.62 9.89 -36.62
C GLU A 379 -3.73 10.80 -36.05
N THR A 380 -4.94 10.28 -35.89
CA THR A 380 -6.05 11.02 -35.30
C THR A 380 -5.82 11.23 -33.82
N GLU A 381 -5.48 10.18 -33.10
CA GLU A 381 -5.17 10.25 -31.63
C GLU A 381 -3.93 11.10 -31.40
N MET A 382 -2.93 11.06 -32.29
CA MET A 382 -1.76 11.93 -32.16
C MET A 382 -2.11 13.41 -32.37
N LYS A 383 -3.07 13.76 -33.22
CA LYS A 383 -3.57 15.16 -33.31
C LYS A 383 -4.26 15.60 -32.01
N ASP A 384 -5.04 14.70 -31.41
CA ASP A 384 -5.67 14.97 -30.11
C ASP A 384 -4.60 15.12 -29.01
N PHE A 385 -3.56 14.27 -29.05
CA PHE A 385 -2.41 14.39 -28.15
C PHE A 385 -1.65 15.71 -28.32
N ASP A 386 -1.36 16.12 -29.54
CA ASP A 386 -0.71 17.41 -29.82
C ASP A 386 -1.52 18.55 -29.19
N ARG A 387 -2.84 18.53 -29.42
CA ARG A 387 -3.71 19.56 -28.86
C ARG A 387 -3.76 19.54 -27.33
N VAL A 388 -3.95 18.37 -26.73
CA VAL A 388 -4.09 18.29 -25.27
C VAL A 388 -2.76 18.60 -24.56
N SER A 389 -1.62 18.21 -25.12
CA SER A 389 -0.30 18.52 -24.54
C SER A 389 0.00 20.01 -24.44
N ASP A 390 -0.62 20.82 -25.33
CA ASP A 390 -0.51 22.29 -25.31
C ASP A 390 -1.34 22.95 -24.21
N ILE A 391 -2.39 22.26 -23.70
CA ILE A 391 -3.36 22.92 -22.80
C ILE A 391 -3.56 22.25 -21.45
N TYR A 392 -3.29 20.96 -21.29
CA TYR A 392 -3.82 20.08 -20.23
C TYR A 392 -3.59 20.53 -18.76
N LYS A 393 -2.69 21.46 -18.51
CA LYS A 393 -2.45 22.01 -17.14
C LYS A 393 -3.09 23.40 -16.92
N PHE A 394 -3.85 23.91 -17.89
CA PHE A 394 -4.39 25.27 -17.80
C PHE A 394 -5.26 25.52 -16.58
N ASP A 395 -5.94 24.49 -16.11
CA ASP A 395 -6.87 24.56 -14.97
C ASP A 395 -6.17 24.83 -13.62
N LEU A 396 -4.87 24.56 -13.49
CA LEU A 396 -4.09 24.87 -12.29
C LEU A 396 -4.10 26.36 -11.91
N VAL A 397 -4.39 27.25 -12.86
CA VAL A 397 -4.43 28.70 -12.65
C VAL A 397 -5.83 29.28 -12.78
N THR A 398 -6.85 28.44 -12.81
CA THR A 398 -8.24 28.86 -12.70
C THR A 398 -8.62 29.16 -11.27
N SER A 399 -9.62 30.02 -11.06
CA SER A 399 -10.10 30.36 -9.74
C SER A 399 -10.71 29.15 -9.02
N MET A 400 -11.40 28.31 -9.77
CA MET A 400 -12.04 27.09 -9.24
C MET A 400 -11.02 26.13 -8.68
N VAL A 401 -9.96 25.79 -9.42
CA VAL A 401 -8.92 24.86 -8.94
C VAL A 401 -8.06 25.51 -7.87
N GLY A 402 -7.94 26.85 -7.86
CA GLY A 402 -7.31 27.59 -6.78
C GLY A 402 -7.98 27.40 -5.43
N GLU A 403 -9.32 27.28 -5.41
CA GLU A 403 -10.12 27.04 -4.18
C GLU A 403 -10.32 25.54 -3.93
N PHE A 404 -10.57 24.74 -4.98
CA PHE A 404 -10.84 23.31 -4.93
C PHE A 404 -9.73 22.56 -5.65
N ALA A 405 -8.55 22.43 -5.01
CA ALA A 405 -7.36 21.84 -5.62
C ALA A 405 -7.56 20.36 -6.02
N GLU A 406 -8.46 19.64 -5.35
CA GLU A 406 -8.85 18.27 -5.65
C GLU A 406 -9.58 18.11 -6.98
N LEU A 407 -10.12 19.21 -7.54
CA LEU A 407 -10.81 19.22 -8.83
C LEU A 407 -9.88 19.47 -10.02
N GLN A 408 -8.55 19.53 -9.80
CA GLN A 408 -7.59 19.64 -10.89
C GLN A 408 -7.77 18.48 -11.90
N GLY A 409 -7.69 18.77 -13.18
CA GLY A 409 -7.99 17.84 -14.27
C GLY A 409 -9.49 17.71 -14.52
N VAL A 410 -10.33 17.56 -13.51
CA VAL A 410 -11.79 17.46 -13.65
C VAL A 410 -12.34 18.79 -14.20
N MET A 411 -11.99 19.91 -13.56
CA MET A 411 -12.42 21.23 -14.06
C MET A 411 -11.79 21.57 -15.39
N GLY A 412 -10.54 21.14 -15.63
CA GLY A 412 -9.91 21.24 -16.93
C GLY A 412 -10.73 20.57 -18.03
N MET A 413 -11.22 19.34 -17.79
CA MET A 413 -12.11 18.63 -18.69
C MET A 413 -13.40 19.42 -18.96
N HIS A 414 -14.08 19.91 -17.92
CA HIS A 414 -15.33 20.66 -18.05
C HIS A 414 -15.14 21.97 -18.84
N TYR A 415 -14.09 22.73 -18.53
CA TYR A 415 -13.81 23.98 -19.26
C TYR A 415 -13.40 23.75 -20.71
N ALA A 416 -12.64 22.67 -20.99
CA ALA A 416 -12.31 22.30 -22.36
C ALA A 416 -13.56 21.97 -23.18
N ARG A 417 -14.48 21.18 -22.65
CA ARG A 417 -15.79 20.91 -23.28
C ARG A 417 -16.59 22.18 -23.55
N LEU A 418 -16.65 23.10 -22.57
CA LEU A 418 -17.36 24.37 -22.71
C LEU A 418 -16.79 25.27 -23.80
N THR A 419 -15.49 25.19 -24.06
CA THR A 419 -14.81 25.97 -25.11
C THR A 419 -14.79 25.28 -26.48
N GLY A 420 -15.36 24.07 -26.59
CA GLY A 420 -15.53 23.35 -27.85
C GLY A 420 -14.34 22.49 -28.26
N GLU A 421 -13.48 22.12 -27.31
CA GLU A 421 -12.45 21.10 -27.55
C GLU A 421 -13.08 19.73 -27.77
N ASP A 422 -12.41 18.88 -28.57
CA ASP A 422 -12.87 17.51 -28.81
C ASP A 422 -12.96 16.70 -27.51
N GLU A 423 -13.87 15.72 -27.47
CA GLU A 423 -14.12 14.92 -26.28
C GLU A 423 -12.87 14.17 -25.81
N ASN A 424 -12.09 13.58 -26.73
CA ASN A 424 -10.83 12.90 -26.39
C ASN A 424 -9.82 13.86 -25.76
N VAL A 425 -9.70 15.08 -26.28
CA VAL A 425 -8.85 16.14 -25.73
C VAL A 425 -9.33 16.52 -24.33
N SER A 426 -10.63 16.73 -24.17
CA SER A 426 -11.22 17.11 -22.88
C SER A 426 -11.03 16.04 -21.81
N VAL A 427 -11.34 14.78 -22.12
CA VAL A 427 -11.18 13.65 -21.19
C VAL A 427 -9.71 13.42 -20.83
N ALA A 428 -8.80 13.51 -21.80
CA ALA A 428 -7.36 13.32 -21.56
C ALA A 428 -6.78 14.32 -20.56
N ILE A 429 -7.34 15.53 -20.43
CA ILE A 429 -6.94 16.51 -19.39
C ILE A 429 -7.12 15.90 -18.00
N LYS A 430 -8.29 15.34 -17.71
CA LYS A 430 -8.56 14.65 -16.44
C LYS A 430 -7.68 13.42 -16.29
N GLU A 431 -7.57 12.61 -17.32
CA GLU A 431 -6.85 11.35 -17.30
C GLU A 431 -5.33 11.51 -17.17
N SER A 432 -4.77 12.67 -17.49
CA SER A 432 -3.33 12.96 -17.31
C SER A 432 -2.85 12.77 -15.87
N TYR A 433 -3.74 12.94 -14.90
CA TYR A 433 -3.45 12.75 -13.48
C TYR A 433 -3.58 11.29 -13.01
N MET A 434 -4.28 10.44 -13.78
CA MET A 434 -4.55 9.04 -13.40
C MET A 434 -3.32 8.15 -13.59
N PRO A 435 -3.17 7.10 -12.79
CA PRO A 435 -3.88 6.85 -11.53
C PRO A 435 -3.40 7.80 -10.41
N THR A 436 -4.32 8.26 -9.58
CA THR A 436 -4.02 9.15 -8.45
C THR A 436 -3.56 8.41 -7.19
N SER A 437 -3.79 7.10 -7.15
CA SER A 437 -3.36 6.21 -6.06
C SER A 437 -2.89 4.86 -6.60
N ALA A 438 -2.34 4.01 -5.72
CA ALA A 438 -1.89 2.66 -6.11
C ALA A 438 -3.01 1.78 -6.68
N GLU A 439 -4.24 1.95 -6.21
CA GLU A 439 -5.43 1.20 -6.62
C GLU A 439 -6.41 2.08 -7.45
N GLY A 440 -6.04 3.34 -7.71
CA GLY A 440 -6.88 4.29 -8.45
C GLY A 440 -7.15 3.84 -9.89
N ASP A 441 -8.21 4.42 -10.47
CA ASP A 441 -8.60 4.15 -11.84
C ASP A 441 -7.50 4.53 -12.83
N LEU A 442 -7.43 3.80 -13.93
CA LEU A 442 -6.53 4.07 -15.04
C LEU A 442 -7.21 4.94 -16.09
N PRO A 443 -6.45 5.68 -16.93
CA PRO A 443 -7.00 6.32 -18.10
C PRO A 443 -7.81 5.33 -18.94
N SER A 444 -8.93 5.79 -19.50
CA SER A 444 -9.82 4.99 -20.34
C SER A 444 -9.59 5.24 -21.83
N THR A 445 -8.88 6.34 -22.16
CA THR A 445 -8.57 6.72 -23.55
C THR A 445 -7.09 6.53 -23.85
N THR A 446 -6.78 6.19 -25.09
CA THR A 446 -5.41 6.07 -25.61
C THR A 446 -4.63 7.39 -25.42
N VAL A 447 -5.27 8.52 -25.70
CA VAL A 447 -4.66 9.85 -25.57
C VAL A 447 -4.36 10.18 -24.10
N GLY A 448 -5.30 9.88 -23.20
CA GLY A 448 -5.10 10.05 -21.76
C GLY A 448 -4.00 9.15 -21.20
N SER A 449 -3.94 7.90 -21.64
CA SER A 449 -2.88 6.94 -21.29
C SER A 449 -1.51 7.43 -21.74
N LEU A 450 -1.39 7.89 -22.99
CA LEU A 450 -0.15 8.42 -23.55
C LEU A 450 0.31 9.67 -22.79
N LEU A 451 -0.60 10.63 -22.57
CA LEU A 451 -0.33 11.87 -21.86
C LEU A 451 0.10 11.60 -20.41
N SER A 452 -0.60 10.69 -19.74
CA SER A 452 -0.28 10.30 -18.36
C SER A 452 1.10 9.65 -18.24
N ILE A 453 1.47 8.75 -19.15
CA ILE A 453 2.82 8.15 -19.17
C ILE A 453 3.87 9.23 -19.43
N ALA A 454 3.66 10.11 -20.40
CA ALA A 454 4.59 11.18 -20.74
C ALA A 454 4.82 12.14 -19.57
N ASP A 455 3.74 12.55 -18.88
CA ASP A 455 3.78 13.43 -17.69
C ASP A 455 4.58 12.79 -16.54
N LYS A 456 4.33 11.51 -16.27
CA LYS A 456 5.02 10.76 -15.22
C LYS A 456 6.49 10.49 -15.54
N LEU A 457 6.81 10.19 -16.80
CA LEU A 457 8.19 9.99 -17.25
C LEU A 457 8.98 11.30 -17.17
N ASP A 458 8.45 12.42 -17.66
CA ASP A 458 9.14 13.72 -17.54
C ASP A 458 9.38 14.07 -16.07
N THR A 459 8.38 13.85 -15.23
CA THR A 459 8.53 14.09 -13.78
C THR A 459 9.69 13.28 -13.21
N ILE A 460 9.76 11.97 -13.48
CA ILE A 460 10.84 11.13 -12.96
C ILE A 460 12.20 11.56 -13.52
N ILE A 461 12.33 11.73 -14.84
CA ILE A 461 13.56 12.13 -15.51
C ILE A 461 14.07 13.47 -14.94
N SER A 462 13.19 14.46 -14.83
CA SER A 462 13.53 15.80 -14.39
C SER A 462 13.95 15.86 -12.90
N PHE A 463 13.25 15.12 -12.03
CA PHE A 463 13.60 15.07 -10.59
C PHE A 463 14.91 14.31 -10.35
N PHE A 464 15.13 13.18 -11.04
CA PHE A 464 16.41 12.44 -10.97
C PHE A 464 17.55 13.31 -11.51
N GLY A 465 17.37 13.96 -12.65
CA GLY A 465 18.34 14.88 -13.23
C GLY A 465 18.69 16.05 -12.31
N ALA A 466 17.75 16.52 -11.48
CA ALA A 466 17.97 17.54 -10.46
C ALA A 466 18.53 16.97 -9.14
N GLY A 467 18.81 15.66 -9.04
CA GLY A 467 19.37 15.00 -7.87
C GLY A 467 18.36 14.80 -6.73
N MET A 468 17.07 14.80 -7.03
CA MET A 468 15.98 14.61 -6.04
C MET A 468 15.43 13.19 -6.10
N ILE A 469 16.28 12.23 -5.78
CA ILE A 469 15.99 10.79 -5.83
C ILE A 469 15.31 10.37 -4.52
N PRO A 470 14.19 9.60 -4.56
CA PRO A 470 13.50 9.13 -3.36
C PRO A 470 14.36 8.20 -2.50
N SER A 471 14.44 8.44 -1.20
CA SER A 471 15.06 7.50 -0.26
C SER A 471 14.03 6.48 0.26
N SER A 472 14.48 5.43 0.98
CA SER A 472 13.59 4.37 1.49
C SER A 472 12.37 4.88 2.27
N SER A 473 12.52 5.97 3.01
CA SER A 473 11.49 6.55 3.89
C SER A 473 10.91 7.89 3.42
N ASN A 474 11.47 8.49 2.36
CA ASN A 474 11.08 9.84 1.93
C ASN A 474 10.89 9.93 0.42
N ASP A 475 9.68 10.30 -0.01
CA ASP A 475 9.30 10.53 -1.41
C ASP A 475 8.31 11.72 -1.48
N PRO A 476 8.78 12.95 -1.26
CA PRO A 476 7.92 14.13 -1.17
C PRO A 476 7.24 14.48 -2.51
N TYR A 477 7.76 13.97 -3.62
CA TYR A 477 7.26 14.25 -4.97
C TYR A 477 6.47 13.07 -5.54
N ALA A 478 6.22 12.03 -4.73
CA ALA A 478 5.46 10.84 -5.12
C ALA A 478 5.99 10.15 -6.41
N LEU A 479 7.30 10.14 -6.61
CA LEU A 479 7.92 9.53 -7.80
C LEU A 479 7.67 8.02 -7.88
N ARG A 480 7.56 7.33 -6.72
CA ARG A 480 7.18 5.91 -6.68
C ARG A 480 5.78 5.68 -7.22
N ARG A 481 4.84 6.57 -6.87
CA ARG A 481 3.47 6.50 -7.39
C ARG A 481 3.45 6.75 -8.90
N ASN A 482 4.23 7.71 -9.39
CA ASN A 482 4.37 7.97 -10.82
C ASN A 482 4.94 6.76 -11.57
N ALA A 483 6.03 6.17 -11.08
CA ALA A 483 6.62 4.98 -11.67
C ALA A 483 5.66 3.77 -11.66
N TYR A 484 4.91 3.58 -10.57
CA TYR A 484 3.90 2.53 -10.50
C TYR A 484 2.73 2.79 -11.44
N GLY A 485 2.31 4.04 -11.59
CA GLY A 485 1.30 4.46 -12.56
C GLY A 485 1.72 4.13 -13.99
N ILE A 486 2.98 4.40 -14.38
CA ILE A 486 3.52 4.03 -15.70
C ILE A 486 3.37 2.52 -15.93
N VAL A 487 3.85 1.69 -14.99
CA VAL A 487 3.77 0.22 -15.12
C VAL A 487 2.32 -0.24 -15.28
N ARG A 488 1.40 0.26 -14.45
CA ARG A 488 -0.02 -0.12 -14.54
C ARG A 488 -0.66 0.26 -15.87
N ILE A 489 -0.37 1.46 -16.39
CA ILE A 489 -0.92 1.92 -17.68
C ILE A 489 -0.33 1.07 -18.82
N LEU A 490 0.99 0.83 -18.85
CA LEU A 490 1.62 -0.02 -19.86
C LEU A 490 0.99 -1.42 -19.91
N LEU A 491 0.76 -2.02 -18.75
CA LEU A 491 0.14 -3.34 -18.63
C LEU A 491 -1.32 -3.34 -19.09
N ASN A 492 -2.08 -2.27 -18.79
CA ASN A 492 -3.48 -2.12 -19.22
C ASN A 492 -3.61 -1.97 -20.73
N GLU A 493 -2.76 -1.14 -21.32
CA GLU A 493 -2.77 -0.86 -22.77
C GLU A 493 -2.08 -1.96 -23.60
N GLY A 494 -1.31 -2.83 -22.96
CA GLY A 494 -0.48 -3.80 -23.66
C GLY A 494 0.70 -3.16 -24.39
N TRP A 495 1.17 -1.99 -23.94
CA TRP A 495 2.26 -1.26 -24.59
C TRP A 495 3.63 -1.70 -24.08
N SER A 496 4.46 -2.15 -25.01
CA SER A 496 5.86 -2.53 -24.74
C SER A 496 6.73 -1.30 -24.57
N LEU A 497 7.39 -1.18 -23.43
CA LEU A 497 8.34 -0.10 -23.14
C LEU A 497 9.58 -0.65 -22.40
N PRO A 498 10.62 -1.09 -23.13
CA PRO A 498 11.90 -1.44 -22.55
C PRO A 498 12.60 -0.17 -22.05
N VAL A 499 12.31 0.23 -20.82
CA VAL A 499 12.66 1.55 -20.26
C VAL A 499 14.16 1.85 -20.40
N LYS A 500 15.02 0.85 -20.16
CA LYS A 500 16.47 1.01 -20.25
C LYS A 500 16.97 1.39 -21.64
N ASP A 501 16.30 0.91 -22.69
CA ASP A 501 16.67 1.20 -24.06
C ASP A 501 16.08 2.54 -24.54
N VAL A 502 14.92 2.90 -24.00
CA VAL A 502 14.17 4.11 -24.37
C VAL A 502 14.73 5.38 -23.71
N LEU A 503 15.17 5.30 -22.46
CA LEU A 503 15.65 6.47 -21.71
C LEU A 503 16.79 7.23 -22.38
N PRO A 504 17.86 6.61 -22.91
CA PRO A 504 18.92 7.32 -23.61
C PRO A 504 18.42 8.13 -24.80
N GLU A 505 17.49 7.55 -25.59
CA GLU A 505 16.88 8.23 -26.75
C GLU A 505 16.03 9.42 -26.33
N LEU A 506 15.21 9.27 -25.27
CA LEU A 506 14.42 10.38 -24.70
C LEU A 506 15.30 11.51 -24.17
N ILE A 507 16.35 11.19 -23.42
CA ILE A 507 17.27 12.18 -22.87
C ILE A 507 17.99 12.91 -23.98
N GLN A 508 18.40 12.21 -25.04
CA GLN A 508 18.97 12.83 -26.23
C GLN A 508 17.99 13.79 -26.93
N LEU A 509 16.72 13.39 -27.07
CA LEU A 509 15.67 14.23 -27.69
C LEU A 509 15.39 15.50 -26.89
N LEU A 510 15.47 15.44 -25.55
CA LEU A 510 15.27 16.56 -24.64
C LEU A 510 16.51 17.46 -24.54
N SER A 511 17.70 16.93 -24.85
CA SER A 511 18.96 17.66 -24.75
C SER A 511 18.97 18.87 -25.67
N GLY A 512 19.33 20.04 -25.12
CA GLY A 512 19.34 21.31 -25.83
C GLY A 512 17.96 21.95 -26.06
N LYS A 513 16.87 21.27 -25.68
CA LYS A 513 15.48 21.78 -25.79
C LYS A 513 14.89 22.19 -24.44
N THR A 514 15.57 21.94 -23.34
CA THR A 514 15.12 22.28 -21.99
C THR A 514 16.24 22.88 -21.16
N ALA A 515 15.88 23.78 -20.24
CA ALA A 515 16.78 24.28 -19.21
C ALA A 515 16.88 23.34 -18.00
N ALA A 516 15.98 22.37 -17.89
CA ALA A 516 16.01 21.37 -16.82
C ALA A 516 17.29 20.52 -16.89
N LYS A 517 17.84 20.17 -15.74
CA LYS A 517 18.95 19.22 -15.65
C LYS A 517 18.45 17.83 -15.99
N LEU A 518 19.06 17.24 -16.99
CA LEU A 518 18.81 15.84 -17.39
C LEU A 518 19.83 14.92 -16.71
N PRO A 519 19.55 13.60 -16.61
CA PRO A 519 20.53 12.58 -16.23
C PRO A 519 21.79 12.72 -17.07
N LYS A 520 22.97 12.58 -16.46
CA LYS A 520 24.24 12.99 -17.09
C LYS A 520 24.98 11.83 -17.78
N ASP A 521 24.68 10.61 -17.39
CA ASP A 521 25.41 9.42 -17.80
C ASP A 521 24.52 8.15 -17.71
N ALA A 522 25.05 7.06 -18.24
CA ALA A 522 24.39 5.78 -18.27
C ALA A 522 24.10 5.20 -16.86
N GLU A 523 24.82 5.63 -15.82
CA GLU A 523 24.56 5.20 -14.45
C GLU A 523 23.25 5.82 -13.94
N ALA A 524 23.07 7.12 -14.13
CA ALA A 524 21.83 7.83 -13.78
C ALA A 524 20.62 7.32 -14.59
N GLU A 525 20.82 6.99 -15.88
CA GLU A 525 19.79 6.40 -16.73
C GLU A 525 19.37 5.02 -16.23
N ASN A 526 20.34 4.17 -15.87
CA ASN A 526 20.07 2.86 -15.30
C ASN A 526 19.34 2.97 -13.94
N GLU A 527 19.68 3.94 -13.12
CA GLU A 527 19.00 4.17 -11.84
C GLU A 527 17.50 4.47 -12.04
N ILE A 528 17.13 5.26 -13.05
CA ILE A 528 15.73 5.50 -13.42
C ILE A 528 15.06 4.21 -13.92
N ALA A 529 15.73 3.47 -14.81
CA ALA A 529 15.20 2.21 -15.33
C ALA A 529 14.94 1.19 -14.21
N ASP A 530 15.89 1.03 -13.31
CA ASP A 530 15.75 0.15 -12.14
C ASP A 530 14.66 0.63 -11.18
N PHE A 531 14.53 1.95 -10.98
CA PHE A 531 13.48 2.55 -10.18
C PHE A 531 12.06 2.23 -10.71
N ILE A 532 11.87 2.27 -12.04
CA ILE A 532 10.60 1.90 -12.67
C ILE A 532 10.41 0.37 -12.61
N ARG A 533 11.46 -0.41 -12.85
CA ARG A 533 11.44 -1.88 -12.77
C ARG A 533 11.05 -2.40 -11.38
N ASP A 534 11.49 -1.75 -10.33
CA ASP A 534 11.07 -2.06 -8.97
C ASP A 534 9.55 -1.98 -8.76
N ARG A 535 8.84 -1.23 -9.60
CA ARG A 535 7.37 -1.15 -9.55
C ARG A 535 6.71 -2.35 -10.20
N VAL A 536 7.40 -3.02 -11.15
CA VAL A 536 6.95 -4.31 -11.67
C VAL A 536 6.93 -5.36 -10.55
N LYS A 537 7.96 -5.36 -9.68
CA LYS A 537 7.94 -6.22 -8.48
C LYS A 537 6.71 -5.99 -7.62
N GLN A 538 6.37 -4.73 -7.38
CA GLN A 538 5.18 -4.36 -6.62
C GLN A 538 3.90 -4.90 -7.28
N GLN A 539 3.78 -4.79 -8.61
CA GLN A 539 2.63 -5.29 -9.36
C GLN A 539 2.52 -6.82 -9.24
N LEU A 540 3.60 -7.55 -9.41
CA LEU A 540 3.63 -9.01 -9.28
C LEU A 540 3.20 -9.46 -7.85
N GLN A 541 3.62 -8.72 -6.82
CA GLN A 541 3.20 -8.99 -5.44
C GLN A 541 1.70 -8.74 -5.21
N VAL A 542 1.14 -7.68 -5.81
CA VAL A 542 -0.30 -7.38 -5.75
C VAL A 542 -1.11 -8.50 -6.44
N GLU A 543 -0.61 -9.01 -7.57
CA GLU A 543 -1.22 -10.13 -8.30
C GLU A 543 -0.95 -11.50 -7.66
N LYS A 544 -0.20 -11.54 -6.54
CA LYS A 544 0.07 -12.74 -5.72
C LYS A 544 0.85 -13.84 -6.45
N TYR A 545 1.80 -13.47 -7.30
CA TYR A 545 2.79 -14.41 -7.81
C TYR A 545 3.69 -14.93 -6.68
N ASP A 546 4.18 -16.16 -6.81
CA ASP A 546 5.07 -16.77 -5.83
C ASP A 546 6.41 -16.03 -5.77
N TYR A 547 7.01 -15.97 -4.58
CA TYR A 547 8.22 -15.15 -4.34
C TYR A 547 9.41 -15.56 -5.21
N ASP A 548 9.58 -16.86 -5.47
CA ASP A 548 10.66 -17.40 -6.28
C ASP A 548 10.45 -17.12 -7.78
N VAL A 549 9.19 -17.15 -8.27
CA VAL A 549 8.82 -16.69 -9.61
C VAL A 549 9.17 -15.21 -9.77
N ILE A 550 8.79 -14.37 -8.80
CA ILE A 550 9.12 -12.94 -8.80
C ILE A 550 10.65 -12.74 -8.86
N ASP A 551 11.39 -13.45 -8.02
CA ASP A 551 12.85 -13.35 -7.97
C ASP A 551 13.50 -13.86 -9.27
N ALA A 552 12.94 -14.89 -9.91
CA ALA A 552 13.44 -15.44 -11.18
C ALA A 552 13.27 -14.42 -12.31
N VAL A 553 12.08 -13.88 -12.52
CA VAL A 553 11.81 -12.94 -13.64
C VAL A 553 12.54 -11.60 -13.46
N LEU A 554 12.71 -11.13 -12.21
CA LEU A 554 13.43 -9.90 -11.92
C LEU A 554 14.97 -10.08 -11.93
N ALA A 555 15.48 -11.29 -11.89
CA ALA A 555 16.90 -11.58 -12.05
C ALA A 555 17.35 -11.63 -13.53
N SER A 556 16.42 -11.64 -14.48
CA SER A 556 16.69 -11.56 -15.92
C SER A 556 17.22 -10.20 -16.37
N SER A 557 17.73 -10.13 -17.58
CA SER A 557 18.10 -8.87 -18.25
C SER A 557 16.88 -8.11 -18.82
N GLN A 558 15.69 -8.72 -18.80
CA GLN A 558 14.46 -8.13 -19.34
C GLN A 558 14.07 -6.84 -18.62
N GLN A 559 13.76 -5.79 -19.39
CA GLN A 559 13.43 -4.46 -18.88
C GLN A 559 12.00 -4.01 -19.23
N ASP A 560 11.30 -4.76 -20.09
CA ASP A 560 9.94 -4.45 -20.49
C ASP A 560 8.93 -5.05 -19.49
N PRO A 561 8.08 -4.20 -18.83
CA PRO A 561 7.08 -4.67 -17.88
C PRO A 561 6.13 -5.74 -18.45
N ILE A 562 5.74 -5.62 -19.72
CA ILE A 562 4.87 -6.60 -20.40
C ILE A 562 5.53 -7.96 -20.46
N GLN A 563 6.80 -8.01 -20.89
CA GLN A 563 7.54 -9.26 -21.03
C GLN A 563 7.83 -9.89 -19.66
N ILE A 564 8.17 -9.08 -18.66
CA ILE A 564 8.38 -9.57 -17.28
C ILE A 564 7.09 -10.18 -16.72
N LEU A 565 5.92 -9.54 -16.91
CA LEU A 565 4.64 -10.09 -16.48
C LEU A 565 4.29 -11.38 -17.23
N ALA A 566 4.52 -11.41 -18.56
CA ALA A 566 4.29 -12.59 -19.38
C ALA A 566 5.18 -13.77 -18.93
N ALA A 567 6.43 -13.50 -18.56
CA ALA A 567 7.34 -14.50 -18.02
C ALA A 567 6.85 -15.02 -16.65
N ALA A 568 6.47 -14.11 -15.74
CA ALA A 568 5.93 -14.51 -14.44
C ALA A 568 4.68 -15.38 -14.57
N LYS A 569 3.75 -14.97 -15.44
CA LYS A 569 2.53 -15.73 -15.71
C LYS A 569 2.83 -17.12 -16.27
N THR A 570 3.77 -17.23 -17.21
CA THR A 570 4.16 -18.51 -17.82
C THR A 570 4.80 -19.41 -16.78
N LEU A 571 5.77 -18.92 -16.02
CA LEU A 571 6.44 -19.71 -14.98
C LEU A 571 5.46 -20.17 -13.89
N GLN A 572 4.61 -19.27 -13.38
CA GLN A 572 3.59 -19.62 -12.37
C GLN A 572 2.60 -20.67 -12.86
N MET A 573 2.17 -20.57 -14.14
CA MET A 573 1.18 -21.49 -14.72
C MET A 573 1.76 -22.90 -14.87
N HIS A 574 3.03 -23.02 -15.24
CA HIS A 574 3.67 -24.28 -15.57
C HIS A 574 4.49 -24.88 -14.42
N HIS A 575 4.63 -24.17 -13.30
CA HIS A 575 5.48 -24.56 -12.17
C HIS A 575 5.26 -26.02 -11.66
N ASP A 576 4.01 -26.50 -11.70
CA ASP A 576 3.64 -27.83 -11.23
C ASP A 576 3.52 -28.87 -12.39
N ASP A 577 3.87 -28.49 -13.62
CA ASP A 577 3.83 -29.40 -14.76
C ASP A 577 4.96 -30.42 -14.71
N ALA A 578 4.71 -31.64 -15.19
CA ALA A 578 5.70 -32.74 -15.18
C ALA A 578 6.98 -32.39 -15.98
N ASP A 579 6.83 -31.57 -17.03
CA ASP A 579 7.92 -31.18 -17.92
C ASP A 579 8.72 -29.97 -17.38
N PHE A 580 8.19 -29.27 -16.37
CA PHE A 580 8.82 -28.04 -15.86
C PHE A 580 10.18 -28.29 -15.23
N LYS A 581 10.27 -29.27 -14.32
CA LYS A 581 11.52 -29.62 -13.63
C LYS A 581 12.63 -30.05 -14.59
N PRO A 582 12.42 -30.93 -15.58
CA PRO A 582 13.42 -31.27 -16.59
C PRO A 582 13.92 -30.07 -17.38
N VAL A 583 13.04 -29.17 -17.77
CA VAL A 583 13.41 -27.93 -18.48
C VAL A 583 14.27 -27.03 -17.61
N ASP A 584 13.82 -26.77 -16.37
CA ASP A 584 14.56 -25.94 -15.41
C ASP A 584 15.97 -26.50 -15.14
N GLU A 585 16.10 -27.81 -14.85
CA GLU A 585 17.38 -28.46 -14.59
C GLU A 585 18.32 -28.31 -15.77
N SER A 586 17.83 -28.48 -17.01
CA SER A 586 18.62 -28.34 -18.24
C SER A 586 19.10 -26.91 -18.45
N LEU A 587 18.23 -25.91 -18.31
CA LEU A 587 18.58 -24.51 -18.52
C LEU A 587 19.45 -23.96 -17.38
N THR A 588 19.18 -24.34 -16.14
CA THR A 588 20.01 -23.99 -14.97
C THR A 588 21.42 -24.60 -15.10
N ARG A 589 21.54 -25.81 -15.62
CA ARG A 589 22.84 -26.42 -15.91
C ARG A 589 23.64 -25.60 -16.91
N ILE A 590 23.01 -25.13 -17.99
CA ILE A 590 23.64 -24.25 -18.99
C ILE A 590 24.16 -22.97 -18.34
N THR A 591 23.27 -22.27 -17.60
CA THR A 591 23.62 -21.04 -16.89
C THR A 591 24.82 -21.23 -15.96
N ASN A 592 24.86 -22.32 -15.20
CA ASN A 592 25.94 -22.63 -14.28
C ASN A 592 27.28 -22.91 -14.99
N ILE A 593 27.24 -23.60 -16.13
CA ILE A 593 28.45 -23.84 -16.94
C ILE A 593 29.02 -22.53 -17.46
N LEU A 594 28.18 -21.65 -18.02
CA LEU A 594 28.59 -20.35 -18.54
C LEU A 594 29.14 -19.43 -17.42
N LYS A 595 28.48 -19.38 -16.25
CA LYS A 595 28.98 -18.67 -15.06
C LYS A 595 30.37 -19.21 -14.62
N LYS A 596 30.56 -20.51 -14.56
CA LYS A 596 31.82 -21.15 -14.17
C LYS A 596 32.95 -20.90 -15.20
N ALA A 597 32.62 -20.96 -16.49
CA ALA A 597 33.55 -20.67 -17.57
C ALA A 597 33.83 -19.15 -17.71
N LYS A 598 33.11 -18.29 -17.05
CA LYS A 598 33.11 -16.82 -17.20
C LYS A 598 32.95 -16.39 -18.67
N TYR A 599 32.17 -17.18 -19.43
CA TYR A 599 31.94 -16.93 -20.84
C TYR A 599 30.79 -15.97 -21.04
N ARG A 600 31.08 -14.80 -21.63
CA ARG A 600 30.07 -13.71 -21.85
C ARG A 600 30.12 -13.14 -23.27
N ASN A 601 31.10 -13.58 -24.10
CA ASN A 601 31.24 -13.03 -25.45
C ASN A 601 30.33 -13.79 -26.42
N ALA A 602 29.48 -13.07 -27.11
CA ALA A 602 28.64 -13.60 -28.20
C ALA A 602 29.50 -13.88 -29.45
N ALA A 603 30.30 -14.93 -29.40
CA ALA A 603 30.96 -15.41 -30.61
C ALA A 603 29.94 -16.10 -31.52
N LYS A 604 30.08 -15.92 -32.84
CA LYS A 604 29.25 -16.63 -33.79
C LYS A 604 29.60 -18.13 -33.72
N VAL A 605 28.59 -18.98 -33.70
CA VAL A 605 28.73 -20.43 -33.77
C VAL A 605 29.30 -20.80 -35.12
N ASP A 606 30.36 -21.59 -35.15
CA ASP A 606 31.01 -22.10 -36.36
C ASP A 606 30.68 -23.59 -36.54
N GLU A 607 29.79 -23.88 -37.48
CA GLU A 607 29.31 -25.23 -37.74
C GLU A 607 30.42 -26.17 -38.26
N SER A 608 31.51 -25.62 -38.81
CA SER A 608 32.66 -26.43 -39.25
C SER A 608 33.44 -27.04 -38.08
N LEU A 609 33.20 -26.58 -36.86
CA LEU A 609 33.82 -27.11 -35.65
C LEU A 609 32.97 -28.16 -34.94
N PHE A 610 31.81 -28.52 -35.48
CA PHE A 610 30.95 -29.56 -34.91
C PHE A 610 31.61 -30.92 -35.06
N GLN A 611 31.58 -31.71 -33.99
CA GLN A 611 32.17 -33.04 -33.91
C GLN A 611 31.13 -34.15 -33.74
N ASP A 612 29.91 -33.79 -33.33
CA ASP A 612 28.80 -34.70 -33.07
C ASP A 612 27.48 -34.15 -33.62
N VAL A 613 26.57 -35.02 -34.07
CA VAL A 613 25.27 -34.67 -34.62
C VAL A 613 24.41 -33.86 -33.61
N SER A 614 24.57 -34.12 -32.31
CA SER A 614 23.88 -33.39 -31.27
C SER A 614 24.20 -31.88 -31.24
N GLU A 615 25.39 -31.47 -31.74
CA GLU A 615 25.76 -30.06 -31.88
C GLU A 615 24.95 -29.39 -33.02
N GLU A 616 24.71 -30.14 -34.13
CA GLU A 616 23.88 -29.69 -35.24
C GLU A 616 22.40 -29.58 -34.83
N GLU A 617 21.89 -30.62 -34.14
CA GLU A 617 20.50 -30.66 -33.65
C GLU A 617 20.19 -29.50 -32.67
N LEU A 618 21.11 -29.27 -31.71
CA LEU A 618 20.94 -28.15 -30.77
C LEU A 618 20.96 -26.79 -31.50
N ASN A 619 21.93 -26.59 -32.41
CA ASN A 619 22.04 -25.35 -33.16
C ASN A 619 20.79 -25.09 -34.02
N ALA A 620 20.27 -26.12 -34.70
CA ALA A 620 19.07 -26.01 -35.52
C ALA A 620 17.82 -25.67 -34.66
N GLY A 621 17.63 -26.34 -33.52
CA GLY A 621 16.52 -26.07 -32.62
C GLY A 621 16.57 -24.67 -32.02
N VAL A 622 17.72 -24.19 -31.61
CA VAL A 622 17.91 -22.83 -31.08
C VAL A 622 17.68 -21.77 -32.15
N ASN A 623 18.20 -21.98 -33.36
CA ASN A 623 18.01 -21.07 -34.48
C ASN A 623 16.50 -20.93 -34.83
N ALA A 624 15.76 -22.03 -34.83
CA ALA A 624 14.33 -22.02 -35.09
C ALA A 624 13.55 -21.15 -34.07
N LEU A 625 13.99 -21.15 -32.82
CA LEU A 625 13.40 -20.27 -31.77
C LEU A 625 13.83 -18.81 -31.94
N GLU A 626 15.08 -18.54 -32.34
CA GLU A 626 15.60 -17.17 -32.54
C GLU A 626 14.99 -16.49 -33.78
N GLU A 627 14.77 -17.24 -34.86
CA GLU A 627 14.22 -16.71 -36.13
C GLU A 627 12.77 -16.23 -35.96
N ASN A 628 12.05 -16.74 -34.97
CA ASN A 628 10.69 -16.29 -34.67
C ASN A 628 10.71 -15.07 -33.73
N THR A 629 10.86 -13.88 -34.33
CA THR A 629 10.94 -12.61 -33.59
C THR A 629 9.71 -12.29 -32.77
N ASP A 630 8.53 -12.82 -33.16
CA ASP A 630 7.24 -12.58 -32.49
C ASP A 630 6.88 -13.68 -31.48
N LEU A 631 7.85 -14.55 -31.15
CA LEU A 631 7.64 -15.66 -30.24
C LEU A 631 7.24 -15.17 -28.83
N SER A 632 6.02 -15.54 -28.42
CA SER A 632 5.53 -15.25 -27.07
C SER A 632 6.35 -15.99 -26.01
N ILE A 633 6.37 -15.49 -24.77
CA ILE A 633 7.06 -16.19 -23.67
C ILE A 633 6.47 -17.59 -23.43
N ALA A 634 5.14 -17.73 -23.57
CA ALA A 634 4.48 -19.03 -23.44
C ALA A 634 4.89 -20.02 -24.54
N ASP A 635 5.04 -19.54 -25.78
CA ASP A 635 5.50 -20.41 -26.88
C ASP A 635 7.01 -20.68 -26.79
N LEU A 636 7.79 -19.74 -26.28
CA LEU A 636 9.20 -19.95 -25.96
C LEU A 636 9.37 -21.08 -24.92
N TYR A 637 8.54 -21.07 -23.84
CA TYR A 637 8.54 -22.16 -22.86
C TYR A 637 8.22 -23.52 -23.51
N LYS A 638 7.20 -23.60 -24.36
CA LYS A 638 6.87 -24.84 -25.11
C LYS A 638 8.04 -25.27 -25.99
N GLY A 639 8.68 -24.33 -26.67
CA GLY A 639 9.89 -24.61 -27.46
C GLY A 639 11.03 -25.20 -26.62
N PHE A 640 11.20 -24.73 -25.36
CA PHE A 640 12.17 -25.34 -24.46
C PHE A 640 11.74 -26.72 -23.94
N VAL A 641 10.44 -26.99 -23.76
CA VAL A 641 9.94 -28.34 -23.46
C VAL A 641 10.33 -29.30 -24.60
N GLU A 642 10.14 -28.90 -25.86
CA GLU A 642 10.49 -29.69 -27.02
C GLU A 642 12.04 -29.83 -27.20
N LEU A 643 12.79 -28.79 -26.86
CA LEU A 643 14.24 -28.76 -26.98
C LEU A 643 14.97 -29.49 -25.84
N GLN A 644 14.32 -29.75 -24.72
CA GLN A 644 14.89 -30.34 -23.52
C GLN A 644 15.59 -31.69 -23.78
N PRO A 645 15.01 -32.66 -24.52
CA PRO A 645 15.69 -33.91 -24.86
C PRO A 645 16.96 -33.70 -25.71
N VAL A 646 16.91 -32.70 -26.62
CA VAL A 646 18.05 -32.36 -27.47
C VAL A 646 19.21 -31.80 -26.62
N ILE A 647 18.87 -30.91 -25.67
CA ILE A 647 19.86 -30.36 -24.71
C ILE A 647 20.51 -31.49 -23.90
N ASN A 648 19.69 -32.45 -23.42
CA ASN A 648 20.26 -33.60 -22.68
C ASN A 648 21.19 -34.44 -23.54
N ASN A 649 20.78 -34.80 -24.76
CA ASN A 649 21.62 -35.55 -25.69
C ASN A 649 22.95 -34.81 -26.00
N TYR A 650 22.86 -33.48 -26.15
CA TYR A 650 24.06 -32.64 -26.35
C TYR A 650 25.04 -32.74 -25.17
N PHE A 651 24.57 -32.76 -23.94
CA PHE A 651 25.40 -32.90 -22.75
C PHE A 651 25.95 -34.32 -22.52
N GLU A 652 25.24 -35.33 -23.01
CA GLU A 652 25.71 -36.71 -22.94
C GLU A 652 26.77 -37.00 -23.98
N SER A 653 26.64 -36.43 -25.18
CA SER A 653 27.53 -36.68 -26.32
C SER A 653 28.78 -35.80 -26.31
N ASN A 654 28.77 -34.66 -25.61
CA ASN A 654 29.85 -33.66 -25.73
C ASN A 654 30.48 -33.28 -24.40
N MET A 655 31.84 -33.25 -24.38
CA MET A 655 32.59 -32.62 -23.30
C MET A 655 32.64 -31.10 -23.52
N ILE A 656 31.78 -30.33 -22.83
CA ILE A 656 31.63 -28.87 -23.04
C ILE A 656 32.98 -28.13 -22.87
N LEU A 657 33.68 -28.43 -21.79
CA LEU A 657 35.01 -27.86 -21.52
C LEU A 657 36.10 -28.72 -22.17
N ASP A 658 36.10 -28.80 -23.51
CA ASP A 658 37.06 -29.55 -24.29
C ASP A 658 38.47 -29.01 -24.09
N LYS A 659 39.47 -29.88 -24.42
CA LYS A 659 40.89 -29.51 -24.41
C LYS A 659 41.24 -28.58 -25.57
N ASP A 660 40.57 -28.73 -26.70
CA ASP A 660 40.69 -27.82 -27.84
C ASP A 660 39.89 -26.53 -27.53
N GLU A 661 40.61 -25.44 -27.39
CA GLU A 661 40.04 -24.12 -27.07
C GLU A 661 39.04 -23.64 -28.14
N LYS A 662 39.18 -23.98 -29.40
CA LYS A 662 38.25 -23.60 -30.47
C LYS A 662 36.92 -24.35 -30.31
N VAL A 663 37.00 -25.67 -30.12
CA VAL A 663 35.81 -26.52 -29.87
C VAL A 663 35.13 -26.10 -28.59
N LYS A 664 35.86 -25.90 -27.51
CA LYS A 664 35.34 -25.42 -26.23
C LYS A 664 34.60 -24.10 -26.39
N ASN A 665 35.21 -23.09 -27.04
CA ASN A 665 34.60 -21.79 -27.22
C ASN A 665 33.36 -21.85 -28.12
N ASN A 666 33.36 -22.72 -29.14
CA ASN A 666 32.19 -22.94 -30.00
C ASN A 666 31.02 -23.56 -29.25
N ARG A 667 31.26 -24.57 -28.41
CA ARG A 667 30.26 -25.19 -27.55
C ARG A 667 29.70 -24.19 -26.50
N LEU A 668 30.56 -23.37 -25.92
CA LEU A 668 30.13 -22.29 -25.02
C LEU A 668 29.31 -21.24 -25.75
N ALA A 669 29.61 -20.92 -27.01
CA ALA A 669 28.79 -20.00 -27.82
C ALA A 669 27.40 -20.57 -28.11
N GLN A 670 27.26 -21.87 -28.41
CA GLN A 670 25.95 -22.52 -28.55
C GLN A 670 25.15 -22.43 -27.24
N LEU A 671 25.77 -22.79 -26.11
CA LEU A 671 25.09 -22.67 -24.80
C LEU A 671 24.70 -21.24 -24.45
N LEU A 672 25.52 -20.25 -24.84
CA LEU A 672 25.17 -18.83 -24.61
C LEU A 672 23.94 -18.42 -25.41
N LYS A 673 23.74 -18.91 -26.64
CA LYS A 673 22.52 -18.68 -27.41
C LYS A 673 21.29 -19.23 -26.69
N VAL A 674 21.35 -20.47 -26.20
CA VAL A 674 20.28 -21.08 -25.40
C VAL A 674 19.97 -20.21 -24.15
N ASN A 675 21.01 -19.80 -23.43
CA ASN A 675 20.89 -19.00 -22.21
C ASN A 675 20.26 -17.62 -22.48
N ASN A 676 20.61 -16.99 -23.58
CA ASN A 676 20.02 -15.68 -23.94
C ASN A 676 18.53 -15.78 -24.24
N LEU A 677 18.06 -16.86 -24.87
CA LEU A 677 16.65 -17.13 -25.07
C LEU A 677 15.97 -17.44 -23.74
N ALA A 678 16.57 -18.27 -22.90
CA ALA A 678 16.03 -18.62 -21.58
C ALA A 678 15.92 -17.41 -20.65
N ASP A 679 16.84 -16.44 -20.73
CA ASP A 679 16.82 -15.19 -19.97
C ASP A 679 15.58 -14.35 -20.23
N ARG A 680 14.91 -14.51 -21.37
CA ARG A 680 13.60 -13.88 -21.64
C ARG A 680 12.51 -14.38 -20.68
N MET A 681 12.62 -15.60 -20.16
CA MET A 681 11.70 -16.17 -19.17
C MET A 681 12.13 -15.85 -17.73
N GLY A 682 13.41 -15.61 -17.48
CA GLY A 682 13.96 -15.35 -16.15
C GLY A 682 15.23 -16.11 -15.82
N ASP A 683 15.85 -15.83 -14.68
CA ASP A 683 16.93 -16.67 -14.11
C ASP A 683 16.28 -17.85 -13.36
N LEU A 684 16.05 -18.96 -14.08
CA LEU A 684 15.38 -20.14 -13.54
C LEU A 684 16.09 -20.74 -12.32
N SER A 685 17.38 -20.50 -12.12
CA SER A 685 18.12 -20.95 -10.94
C SER A 685 17.61 -20.37 -9.60
N LYS A 686 16.66 -19.43 -9.64
CA LYS A 686 16.00 -18.83 -8.47
C LYS A 686 14.73 -19.57 -8.06
N LEU A 687 14.20 -20.41 -8.94
CA LEU A 687 12.97 -21.16 -8.66
C LEU A 687 13.21 -22.25 -7.61
N VAL A 688 12.21 -22.48 -6.78
CA VAL A 688 12.21 -23.52 -5.74
C VAL A 688 11.35 -24.68 -6.22
N ILE A 689 11.96 -25.61 -6.95
CA ILE A 689 11.27 -26.78 -7.48
C ILE A 689 11.26 -27.89 -6.42
N LYS A 690 10.08 -28.37 -6.09
CA LYS A 690 9.84 -29.44 -5.08
C LYS A 690 10.05 -30.83 -5.65
#